data_bf2fdadc737e256d6f18f82a0d62ab70
#
_entry.id   bf2fdadc737e256d6f18f82a0d62ab70
#
_cell.length_a   1.000
_cell.length_b   1.000
_cell.length_c   1.000
_cell.angle_alpha   90.00
_cell.angle_beta   90.00
_cell.angle_gamma   90.00
#
_symmetry.space_group_name_H-M   'P 1'
#
loop_
_entity.id
_entity.type
_entity.pdbx_description
1 polymer ?
#
loop_
_entity_poly.entity_id
_entity_poly.type
_entity_poly.pdbx_seq_one_letter_code
_entity_poly.pdbx_strand_id
1 'polypeptide(L)'
;MKAKKWIGEIIPYLLVAVLTIIVLCILYHGIDITRPLIYSGDGVSATYLVKSIDDTGWFLENPYVGGKYGGNWADYTMCDNLSFLLVKFFCLFSNNCFLIFNLFYFSTFVLVALTAYAVFRALKANRMIGIAGSLLYAFLAYHQMRISHIWLTPYFMAPLAILVGLWIATDAYGVDGWKGKKWLRNRKLIASTVILFLSAFTGFYYAFFTCIVICISGVILLLKKRSFRRVLLVLYSLFAVCAGVIANVYPSLIYWMHHGQNASSELAIRNASDAEVYALKLIQLLMPRAGHRLAGLQRMAAEYFQEYPLNNENQTATLGIVAGVGFVLLLVLLFKERVKVKYISEIKLLNIGVLLTAVIGGIGGVFSFFISTPMRCYNRLSIYIAFLSLLAVALFSTRLLEKIERKTVRRLVCAAASILVLAVGLWDQTESFGAVHQAVATQSFDNDKNFVQKIEEKMPAGTMVYQLPLIRFPSGGSYELYKGYMHSTQTVWSFGGMQGREEDIWETNLMNYSVNELLDHLCYGGYRGLYIDKELFEDRGFDFEFYYQKLQMFVTEKPIISEDQRLYFYDLTGYYEKNVDALGEKAVKAREDVEYKVLTEYTQGFYEKEETLMGISRWGEKNGTITVTCKGKKRSHFRLEGTLYSGYEEDSQMTVSVNGKKHTITFNKEGADFSIPVELKRGKNTISFESDAKDIKVKDEERNLNYNLTNPILRYTKG
;
A
#
# COMPACT_ATOMS: atom_id res chain seq x y z
N MET A 1 -21.20 -19.09 42.32
CA MET A 1 -19.73 -18.96 42.33
C MET A 1 -19.13 -18.85 40.94
N LYS A 2 -19.44 -19.71 39.95
CA LYS A 2 -18.87 -19.63 38.60
C LYS A 2 -19.16 -18.30 37.89
N ALA A 3 -20.40 -17.78 37.91
CA ALA A 3 -20.80 -16.51 37.32
C ALA A 3 -20.03 -15.30 37.87
N LYS A 4 -19.90 -15.19 39.24
CA LYS A 4 -19.09 -14.11 39.85
C LYS A 4 -17.62 -14.16 39.46
N LYS A 5 -17.05 -15.33 39.20
CA LYS A 5 -15.67 -15.47 38.73
C LYS A 5 -15.54 -15.01 37.28
N TRP A 6 -16.49 -15.35 36.41
CA TRP A 6 -16.54 -14.92 35.00
C TRP A 6 -16.70 -13.40 34.90
N ILE A 7 -17.63 -12.81 35.63
CA ILE A 7 -17.84 -11.35 35.69
C ILE A 7 -16.55 -10.65 36.12
N GLY A 8 -15.86 -11.16 37.17
CA GLY A 8 -14.59 -10.57 37.63
C GLY A 8 -13.42 -10.68 36.63
N GLU A 9 -13.50 -11.54 35.63
CA GLU A 9 -12.51 -11.62 34.55
C GLU A 9 -12.87 -10.74 33.34
N ILE A 10 -14.16 -10.51 33.07
CA ILE A 10 -14.63 -9.69 31.92
C ILE A 10 -14.54 -8.19 32.21
N ILE A 11 -14.88 -7.75 33.42
CA ILE A 11 -14.87 -6.33 33.81
C ILE A 11 -13.56 -5.61 33.45
N PRO A 12 -12.35 -6.16 33.67
CA PRO A 12 -11.13 -5.47 33.30
C PRO A 12 -10.96 -5.28 31.78
N TYR A 13 -11.47 -6.16 30.93
CA TYR A 13 -11.46 -5.97 29.47
C TYR A 13 -12.39 -4.82 29.05
N LEU A 14 -13.60 -4.78 29.64
CA LEU A 14 -14.52 -3.66 29.41
C LEU A 14 -13.89 -2.33 29.86
N LEU A 15 -13.20 -2.33 31.01
CA LEU A 15 -12.50 -1.15 31.50
C LEU A 15 -11.39 -0.70 30.54
N VAL A 16 -10.59 -1.64 29.99
CA VAL A 16 -9.58 -1.34 28.98
C VAL A 16 -10.22 -0.70 27.76
N ALA A 17 -11.31 -1.26 27.24
CA ALA A 17 -12.00 -0.71 26.07
C ALA A 17 -12.54 0.69 26.34
N VAL A 18 -13.22 0.90 27.48
CA VAL A 18 -13.79 2.20 27.87
C VAL A 18 -12.69 3.25 28.07
N LEU A 19 -11.61 2.91 28.78
CA LEU A 19 -10.48 3.83 28.97
C LEU A 19 -9.80 4.18 27.63
N THR A 20 -9.67 3.23 26.72
CA THR A 20 -9.14 3.48 25.36
C THR A 20 -10.02 4.48 24.63
N ILE A 21 -11.36 4.30 24.65
CA ILE A 21 -12.31 5.24 24.03
C ILE A 21 -12.22 6.64 24.69
N ILE A 22 -12.13 6.71 26.01
CA ILE A 22 -11.98 8.01 26.72
C ILE A 22 -10.70 8.73 26.25
N VAL A 23 -9.57 8.02 26.16
CA VAL A 23 -8.32 8.62 25.69
C VAL A 23 -8.46 9.08 24.23
N LEU A 24 -9.10 8.30 23.37
CA LEU A 24 -9.38 8.72 21.98
C LEU A 24 -10.25 9.99 21.94
N CYS A 25 -11.33 10.06 22.73
CA CYS A 25 -12.18 11.26 22.81
C CYS A 25 -11.40 12.51 23.27
N ILE A 26 -10.41 12.33 24.16
CA ILE A 26 -9.55 13.44 24.62
C ILE A 26 -8.58 13.86 23.52
N LEU A 27 -7.95 12.91 22.84
CA LEU A 27 -6.92 13.20 21.82
C LEU A 27 -7.52 13.73 20.51
N TYR A 28 -8.71 13.29 20.15
CA TYR A 28 -9.41 13.65 18.90
C TYR A 28 -10.64 14.53 19.18
N HIS A 29 -10.53 15.42 20.16
CA HIS A 29 -11.65 16.30 20.54
C HIS A 29 -11.97 17.32 19.43
N GLY A 30 -13.28 17.56 19.21
CA GLY A 30 -13.75 18.58 18.29
C GLY A 30 -13.61 18.24 16.80
N ILE A 31 -13.20 17.01 16.44
CA ILE A 31 -13.21 16.57 15.04
C ILE A 31 -14.63 16.24 14.59
N ASP A 32 -14.85 16.38 13.29
CA ASP A 32 -16.02 15.78 12.61
C ASP A 32 -15.64 14.38 12.13
N ILE A 33 -16.17 13.35 12.80
CA ILE A 33 -15.89 11.95 12.48
C ILE A 33 -16.38 11.53 11.09
N THR A 34 -17.30 12.30 10.49
CA THR A 34 -17.84 12.02 9.14
C THR A 34 -16.96 12.57 8.01
N ARG A 35 -15.94 13.34 8.36
CA ARG A 35 -14.92 13.87 7.45
C ARG A 35 -13.61 13.11 7.60
N PRO A 36 -12.75 13.07 6.57
CA PRO A 36 -11.48 12.35 6.68
C PRO A 36 -10.57 12.95 7.76
N LEU A 37 -9.77 12.11 8.39
CA LEU A 37 -8.64 12.54 9.24
C LEU A 37 -7.37 12.77 8.41
N ILE A 38 -7.31 12.19 7.23
CA ILE A 38 -6.26 12.36 6.25
C ILE A 38 -6.86 12.34 4.83
N TYR A 39 -6.42 13.25 3.97
CA TYR A 39 -6.98 13.41 2.63
C TYR A 39 -5.89 13.59 1.56
N SER A 40 -4.76 12.90 1.73
CA SER A 40 -3.63 12.93 0.80
C SER A 40 -2.84 11.62 0.82
N GLY A 41 -2.05 11.38 -0.22
CA GLY A 41 -1.11 10.27 -0.33
C GLY A 41 -1.74 8.89 -0.12
N ASP A 42 -1.09 8.01 0.64
CA ASP A 42 -1.59 6.66 0.92
C ASP A 42 -2.95 6.64 1.65
N GLY A 43 -3.32 7.71 2.35
CA GLY A 43 -4.63 7.86 2.98
C GLY A 43 -5.77 7.87 1.95
N VAL A 44 -5.54 8.46 0.78
CA VAL A 44 -6.50 8.46 -0.35
C VAL A 44 -6.68 7.04 -0.90
N SER A 45 -5.58 6.32 -1.16
CA SER A 45 -5.61 4.93 -1.61
C SER A 45 -6.32 4.02 -0.59
N ALA A 46 -6.09 4.23 0.71
CA ALA A 46 -6.75 3.47 1.75
C ALA A 46 -8.25 3.76 1.85
N THR A 47 -8.66 5.04 1.70
CA THR A 47 -10.08 5.43 1.69
C THR A 47 -10.78 4.91 0.43
N TYR A 48 -10.09 4.89 -0.72
CA TYR A 48 -10.57 4.21 -1.93
C TYR A 48 -10.92 2.74 -1.66
N LEU A 49 -10.02 1.98 -0.99
CA LEU A 49 -10.28 0.58 -0.66
C LEU A 49 -11.50 0.43 0.27
N VAL A 50 -11.66 1.33 1.24
CA VAL A 50 -12.85 1.35 2.12
C VAL A 50 -14.12 1.55 1.30
N LYS A 51 -14.14 2.56 0.40
CA LYS A 51 -15.28 2.81 -0.49
C LYS A 51 -15.53 1.64 -1.45
N SER A 52 -14.47 1.04 -2.01
CA SER A 52 -14.59 -0.12 -2.88
C SER A 52 -15.26 -1.30 -2.17
N ILE A 53 -14.91 -1.56 -0.89
CA ILE A 53 -15.57 -2.60 -0.08
C ILE A 53 -17.06 -2.29 0.16
N ASP A 54 -17.38 -1.02 0.36
CA ASP A 54 -18.76 -0.57 0.55
C ASP A 54 -19.58 -0.75 -0.74
N ASP A 55 -19.09 -0.21 -1.86
CA ASP A 55 -19.81 -0.19 -3.13
C ASP A 55 -19.92 -1.58 -3.79
N THR A 56 -18.87 -2.42 -3.70
CA THR A 56 -18.78 -3.69 -4.44
C THR A 56 -18.83 -4.94 -3.55
N GLY A 57 -18.80 -4.75 -2.24
CA GLY A 57 -18.81 -5.83 -1.25
C GLY A 57 -17.44 -6.41 -0.94
N TRP A 58 -16.40 -6.17 -1.75
CA TRP A 58 -15.02 -6.57 -1.51
C TRP A 58 -14.04 -5.69 -2.31
N PHE A 59 -12.75 -5.65 -1.93
CA PHE A 59 -11.75 -4.73 -2.49
C PHE A 59 -11.13 -5.16 -3.83
N LEU A 60 -11.31 -6.43 -4.24
CA LEU A 60 -10.54 -7.01 -5.37
C LEU A 60 -10.95 -6.45 -6.73
N GLU A 61 -12.24 -6.24 -6.94
CA GLU A 61 -12.78 -5.77 -8.22
C GLU A 61 -13.68 -4.56 -8.00
N ASN A 62 -13.48 -3.53 -8.82
CA ASN A 62 -14.27 -2.32 -8.76
C ASN A 62 -14.58 -1.81 -10.18
N PRO A 63 -15.83 -1.91 -10.65
CA PRO A 63 -16.23 -1.47 -11.98
C PRO A 63 -16.36 0.05 -12.12
N TYR A 64 -16.27 0.82 -11.03
CA TYR A 64 -16.40 2.28 -11.03
C TYR A 64 -15.08 3.01 -11.23
N VAL A 65 -13.95 2.29 -11.32
CA VAL A 65 -12.61 2.81 -11.56
C VAL A 65 -11.90 1.95 -12.60
N GLY A 66 -10.81 2.43 -13.19
CA GLY A 66 -10.08 1.69 -14.22
C GLY A 66 -10.85 1.62 -15.54
N GLY A 67 -11.61 2.68 -15.84
CA GLY A 67 -12.31 2.83 -17.11
C GLY A 67 -13.22 1.65 -17.47
N LYS A 68 -13.16 1.25 -18.73
CA LYS A 68 -14.01 0.20 -19.28
C LYS A 68 -13.65 -1.21 -18.79
N TYR A 69 -12.40 -1.46 -18.46
CA TYR A 69 -11.95 -2.78 -17.99
C TYR A 69 -12.14 -2.98 -16.50
N GLY A 70 -12.38 -1.90 -15.74
CA GLY A 70 -12.53 -1.92 -14.29
C GLY A 70 -11.19 -2.04 -13.55
N GLY A 71 -11.20 -1.61 -12.29
CA GLY A 71 -10.06 -1.79 -11.38
C GLY A 71 -10.00 -3.22 -10.84
N ASN A 72 -8.82 -3.84 -10.85
CA ASN A 72 -8.60 -5.17 -10.26
C ASN A 72 -7.29 -5.19 -9.46
N TRP A 73 -7.39 -5.59 -8.18
CA TRP A 73 -6.26 -5.60 -7.25
C TRP A 73 -5.58 -6.96 -7.10
N ALA A 74 -5.93 -7.95 -7.91
CA ALA A 74 -5.36 -9.28 -7.81
C ALA A 74 -3.84 -9.32 -8.04
N ASP A 75 -3.30 -8.42 -8.86
CA ASP A 75 -1.85 -8.30 -9.07
C ASP A 75 -1.12 -7.59 -7.93
N TYR A 76 -1.82 -6.78 -7.14
CA TYR A 76 -1.29 -6.10 -5.96
C TYR A 76 -1.76 -6.83 -4.69
N THR A 77 -1.14 -7.98 -4.42
CA THR A 77 -1.56 -8.88 -3.35
C THR A 77 -1.49 -8.25 -1.97
N MET A 78 -2.58 -8.31 -1.22
CA MET A 78 -2.68 -7.84 0.16
C MET A 78 -3.00 -8.99 1.11
N CYS A 79 -2.48 -8.92 2.34
CA CYS A 79 -2.75 -9.89 3.41
C CYS A 79 -3.56 -9.26 4.56
N ASP A 80 -4.44 -8.31 4.25
CA ASP A 80 -5.16 -7.48 5.23
C ASP A 80 -6.63 -7.90 5.38
N ASN A 81 -6.98 -9.12 4.99
CA ASN A 81 -8.37 -9.58 4.93
C ASN A 81 -9.13 -9.48 6.26
N LEU A 82 -8.45 -9.59 7.42
CA LEU A 82 -9.10 -9.38 8.72
C LEU A 82 -9.45 -7.91 8.93
N SER A 83 -8.61 -6.99 8.46
CA SER A 83 -8.87 -5.55 8.44
C SER A 83 -10.03 -5.22 7.49
N PHE A 84 -10.06 -5.80 6.30
CA PHE A 84 -11.16 -5.62 5.35
C PHE A 84 -12.48 -6.17 5.85
N LEU A 85 -12.48 -7.30 6.58
CA LEU A 85 -13.68 -7.81 7.25
C LEU A 85 -14.19 -6.85 8.33
N LEU A 86 -13.29 -6.18 9.05
CA LEU A 86 -13.68 -5.17 10.04
C LEU A 86 -14.23 -3.91 9.35
N VAL A 87 -13.63 -3.48 8.25
CA VAL A 87 -14.19 -2.40 7.40
C VAL A 87 -15.59 -2.79 6.92
N LYS A 88 -15.75 -3.99 6.35
CA LYS A 88 -17.06 -4.49 5.90
C LYS A 88 -18.10 -4.54 7.01
N PHE A 89 -17.69 -4.84 8.25
CA PHE A 89 -18.59 -4.75 9.41
C PHE A 89 -19.10 -3.32 9.62
N PHE A 90 -18.26 -2.30 9.46
CA PHE A 90 -18.70 -0.90 9.58
C PHE A 90 -19.55 -0.44 8.40
N CYS A 91 -19.37 -0.97 7.19
CA CYS A 91 -20.25 -0.74 6.04
C CYS A 91 -21.71 -1.16 6.30
N LEU A 92 -21.98 -2.04 7.27
CA LEU A 92 -23.36 -2.38 7.68
C LEU A 92 -24.11 -1.22 8.37
N PHE A 93 -23.40 -0.19 8.81
CA PHE A 93 -23.96 0.91 9.61
C PHE A 93 -23.88 2.27 8.89
N SER A 94 -23.09 2.39 7.83
CA SER A 94 -22.90 3.65 7.10
C SER A 94 -22.39 3.38 5.68
N ASN A 95 -22.74 4.26 4.74
CA ASN A 95 -22.19 4.32 3.38
C ASN A 95 -21.21 5.50 3.21
N ASN A 96 -20.84 6.17 4.30
CA ASN A 96 -19.83 7.23 4.27
C ASN A 96 -18.44 6.60 4.48
N CYS A 97 -17.68 6.48 3.40
CA CYS A 97 -16.35 5.84 3.43
C CYS A 97 -15.37 6.54 4.40
N PHE A 98 -15.51 7.85 4.63
CA PHE A 98 -14.67 8.58 5.58
C PHE A 98 -15.02 8.24 7.02
N LEU A 99 -16.31 8.13 7.34
CA LEU A 99 -16.76 7.66 8.65
C LEU A 99 -16.29 6.23 8.91
N ILE A 100 -16.45 5.34 7.92
CA ILE A 100 -16.02 3.94 8.02
C ILE A 100 -14.50 3.86 8.24
N PHE A 101 -13.71 4.62 7.49
CA PHE A 101 -12.26 4.72 7.67
C PHE A 101 -11.89 5.14 9.10
N ASN A 102 -12.53 6.19 9.61
CA ASN A 102 -12.27 6.70 10.96
C ASN A 102 -12.68 5.69 12.05
N LEU A 103 -13.83 5.04 11.90
CA LEU A 103 -14.29 3.99 12.82
C LEU A 103 -13.34 2.79 12.82
N PHE A 104 -12.87 2.38 11.65
CA PHE A 104 -11.86 1.35 11.54
C PHE A 104 -10.59 1.75 12.28
N TYR A 105 -10.04 2.95 12.00
CA TYR A 105 -8.83 3.45 12.66
C TYR A 105 -8.97 3.46 14.18
N PHE A 106 -10.04 4.03 14.74
CA PHE A 106 -10.26 4.07 16.19
C PHE A 106 -10.47 2.69 16.81
N SER A 107 -11.12 1.78 16.10
CA SER A 107 -11.33 0.42 16.57
C SER A 107 -10.02 -0.36 16.73
N THR A 108 -8.99 -0.05 15.92
CA THR A 108 -7.69 -0.71 16.02
C THR A 108 -6.98 -0.41 17.35
N PHE A 109 -7.13 0.78 17.93
CA PHE A 109 -6.64 1.10 19.28
C PHE A 109 -7.25 0.20 20.34
N VAL A 110 -8.57 -0.01 20.28
CA VAL A 110 -9.29 -0.87 21.21
C VAL A 110 -8.83 -2.31 21.09
N LEU A 111 -8.71 -2.83 19.86
CA LEU A 111 -8.27 -4.21 19.60
C LEU A 111 -6.82 -4.44 20.08
N VAL A 112 -5.92 -3.48 19.81
CA VAL A 112 -4.53 -3.54 20.28
C VAL A 112 -4.46 -3.53 21.80
N ALA A 113 -5.22 -2.65 22.47
CA ALA A 113 -5.26 -2.60 23.93
C ALA A 113 -5.79 -3.91 24.55
N LEU A 114 -6.87 -4.45 24.00
CA LEU A 114 -7.49 -5.70 24.49
C LEU A 114 -6.57 -6.90 24.35
N THR A 115 -5.91 -7.08 23.20
CA THR A 115 -4.99 -8.20 22.98
C THR A 115 -3.72 -8.06 23.80
N ALA A 116 -3.16 -6.86 23.92
CA ALA A 116 -2.04 -6.59 24.81
C ALA A 116 -2.40 -6.93 26.26
N TYR A 117 -3.57 -6.47 26.76
CA TYR A 117 -4.06 -6.79 28.10
C TYR A 117 -4.21 -8.31 28.28
N ALA A 118 -4.77 -9.03 27.33
CA ALA A 118 -4.91 -10.48 27.38
C ALA A 118 -3.55 -11.17 27.58
N VAL A 119 -2.50 -10.70 26.89
CA VAL A 119 -1.15 -11.26 27.03
C VAL A 119 -0.52 -10.91 28.38
N PHE A 120 -0.63 -9.67 28.87
CA PHE A 120 -0.20 -9.31 30.23
C PHE A 120 -0.84 -10.25 31.27
N ARG A 121 -2.13 -10.54 31.13
CA ARG A 121 -2.86 -11.42 32.04
C ARG A 121 -2.44 -12.89 31.90
N ALA A 122 -2.25 -13.37 30.68
CA ALA A 122 -1.76 -14.74 30.42
C ALA A 122 -0.38 -14.99 31.04
N LEU A 123 0.47 -13.97 31.08
CA LEU A 123 1.81 -14.01 31.69
C LEU A 123 1.83 -13.59 33.17
N LYS A 124 0.63 -13.40 33.78
CA LYS A 124 0.42 -13.13 35.22
C LYS A 124 0.91 -11.76 35.71
N ALA A 125 1.01 -10.76 34.83
CA ALA A 125 1.18 -9.38 35.30
C ALA A 125 -0.03 -8.94 36.17
N ASN A 126 0.20 -8.03 37.11
CA ASN A 126 -0.88 -7.46 37.93
C ASN A 126 -1.95 -6.81 37.04
N ARG A 127 -3.22 -6.88 37.44
CA ARG A 127 -4.34 -6.37 36.61
C ARG A 127 -4.21 -4.89 36.28
N MET A 128 -3.91 -4.05 37.28
CA MET A 128 -3.82 -2.58 37.08
C MET A 128 -2.60 -2.20 36.23
N ILE A 129 -1.46 -2.83 36.48
CA ILE A 129 -0.25 -2.66 35.67
C ILE A 129 -0.49 -3.14 34.24
N GLY A 130 -1.21 -4.25 34.07
CA GLY A 130 -1.60 -4.76 32.75
C GLY A 130 -2.51 -3.79 31.98
N ILE A 131 -3.47 -3.14 32.67
CA ILE A 131 -4.33 -2.10 32.06
C ILE A 131 -3.45 -0.92 31.62
N ALA A 132 -2.61 -0.37 32.47
CA ALA A 132 -1.74 0.74 32.13
C ALA A 132 -0.80 0.40 30.95
N GLY A 133 -0.13 -0.77 31.01
CA GLY A 133 0.76 -1.23 29.94
C GLY A 133 0.04 -1.47 28.61
N SER A 134 -1.22 -1.96 28.63
CA SER A 134 -1.99 -2.20 27.41
C SER A 134 -2.43 -0.88 26.74
N LEU A 135 -2.81 0.14 27.51
CA LEU A 135 -3.11 1.45 26.99
C LEU A 135 -1.84 2.12 26.40
N LEU A 136 -0.72 2.07 27.14
CA LEU A 136 0.54 2.62 26.64
C LEU A 136 0.97 1.94 25.32
N TYR A 137 0.74 0.65 25.20
CA TYR A 137 1.04 -0.07 23.98
C TYR A 137 0.10 0.32 22.83
N ALA A 138 -1.19 0.49 23.08
CA ALA A 138 -2.14 0.90 22.06
C ALA A 138 -1.90 2.34 21.57
N PHE A 139 -1.46 3.23 22.47
CA PHE A 139 -1.20 4.64 22.14
C PHE A 139 0.29 4.94 21.85
N LEU A 140 1.06 3.97 21.38
CA LEU A 140 2.41 4.23 20.84
C LEU A 140 2.37 5.32 19.77
N ALA A 141 3.43 6.12 19.68
CA ALA A 141 3.60 7.09 18.60
C ALA A 141 3.48 6.44 17.22
N TYR A 142 3.97 5.20 17.09
CA TYR A 142 3.77 4.37 15.89
C TYR A 142 2.31 4.33 15.44
N HIS A 143 1.36 4.09 16.34
CA HIS A 143 -0.07 3.99 15.99
C HIS A 143 -0.62 5.31 15.46
N GLN A 144 -0.40 6.42 16.18
CA GLN A 144 -0.91 7.72 15.80
C GLN A 144 -0.30 8.25 14.50
N MET A 145 1.00 8.04 14.29
CA MET A 145 1.72 8.52 13.11
C MET A 145 1.52 7.65 11.87
N ARG A 146 0.75 6.55 11.96
CA ARG A 146 0.45 5.63 10.84
C ARG A 146 -0.93 5.81 10.23
N ILE A 147 -1.57 6.94 10.45
CA ILE A 147 -2.90 7.19 9.87
C ILE A 147 -2.88 7.16 8.34
N SER A 148 -1.81 7.65 7.69
CA SER A 148 -1.63 7.54 6.23
C SER A 148 -1.45 6.08 5.77
N HIS A 149 -0.77 5.26 6.57
CA HIS A 149 -0.57 3.84 6.33
C HIS A 149 -1.50 3.02 7.22
N ILE A 150 -2.81 3.27 7.14
CA ILE A 150 -3.81 2.75 8.08
C ILE A 150 -3.76 1.22 8.25
N TRP A 151 -3.39 0.48 7.20
CA TRP A 151 -3.27 -0.99 7.22
C TRP A 151 -2.11 -1.48 8.13
N LEU A 152 -1.27 -0.56 8.65
CA LEU A 152 -0.27 -0.88 9.67
C LEU A 152 -0.75 -0.65 11.11
N THR A 153 -1.91 -0.04 11.31
CA THR A 153 -2.45 0.22 12.65
C THR A 153 -3.04 -1.03 13.33
N PRO A 154 -3.53 -2.09 12.62
CA PRO A 154 -4.11 -3.26 13.25
C PRO A 154 -3.07 -4.29 13.73
N TYR A 155 -2.03 -3.86 14.45
CA TYR A 155 -1.00 -4.75 15.00
C TYR A 155 -1.42 -5.51 16.28
N PHE A 156 -2.73 -5.68 16.48
CA PHE A 156 -3.28 -6.39 17.65
C PHE A 156 -2.87 -7.87 17.71
N MET A 157 -2.40 -8.48 16.62
CA MET A 157 -1.87 -9.84 16.64
C MET A 157 -0.42 -9.91 17.13
N ALA A 158 0.35 -8.82 17.16
CA ALA A 158 1.76 -8.83 17.58
C ALA A 158 1.94 -9.27 19.04
N PRO A 159 1.17 -8.80 20.04
CA PRO A 159 1.25 -9.31 21.40
C PRO A 159 0.97 -10.82 21.50
N LEU A 160 -0.01 -11.31 20.74
CA LEU A 160 -0.39 -12.73 20.71
C LEU A 160 0.70 -13.58 20.06
N ALA A 161 1.34 -13.10 18.99
CA ALA A 161 2.51 -13.75 18.37
C ALA A 161 3.68 -13.85 19.35
N ILE A 162 3.97 -12.79 20.13
CA ILE A 162 4.97 -12.82 21.22
C ILE A 162 4.60 -13.84 22.28
N LEU A 163 3.33 -13.95 22.67
CA LEU A 163 2.88 -14.97 23.63
C LEU A 163 3.16 -16.38 23.13
N VAL A 164 2.87 -16.66 21.85
CA VAL A 164 3.20 -17.95 21.22
C VAL A 164 4.70 -18.17 21.19
N GLY A 165 5.48 -17.15 20.80
CA GLY A 165 6.95 -17.21 20.85
C GLY A 165 7.50 -17.55 22.26
N LEU A 166 6.95 -16.92 23.30
CA LEU A 166 7.33 -17.22 24.69
C LEU A 166 6.91 -18.63 25.09
N TRP A 167 5.77 -19.16 24.64
CA TRP A 167 5.38 -20.53 24.86
C TRP A 167 6.36 -21.52 24.18
N ILE A 168 6.85 -21.20 22.98
CA ILE A 168 7.88 -21.98 22.28
C ILE A 168 9.19 -21.92 23.11
N ALA A 169 9.70 -20.72 23.38
CA ALA A 169 10.99 -20.51 24.06
C ALA A 169 11.07 -21.13 25.47
N THR A 170 9.92 -21.27 26.13
CA THR A 170 9.82 -21.88 27.48
C THR A 170 9.43 -23.36 27.47
N ASP A 171 9.32 -24.01 26.30
CA ASP A 171 8.86 -25.39 26.13
C ASP A 171 7.49 -25.68 26.81
N ALA A 172 6.58 -24.70 26.72
CA ALA A 172 5.30 -24.73 27.44
C ALA A 172 4.27 -25.70 26.88
N TYR A 173 4.59 -26.41 25.79
CA TYR A 173 3.71 -27.39 25.14
C TYR A 173 3.86 -28.81 25.70
N GLY A 174 4.94 -29.09 26.41
CA GLY A 174 5.20 -30.43 26.98
C GLY A 174 5.41 -31.50 25.89
N VAL A 175 6.20 -31.18 24.88
CA VAL A 175 6.38 -31.96 23.63
C VAL A 175 6.88 -33.41 23.94
N ASP A 176 7.68 -33.59 25.01
CA ASP A 176 8.21 -34.89 25.37
C ASP A 176 7.11 -35.87 25.81
N GLY A 177 5.99 -35.34 26.31
CA GLY A 177 4.82 -36.15 26.73
C GLY A 177 3.85 -36.50 25.59
N TRP A 178 4.13 -36.08 24.33
CA TRP A 178 3.24 -36.35 23.20
C TRP A 178 3.32 -37.81 22.74
N LYS A 179 2.25 -38.58 22.98
CA LYS A 179 2.09 -39.96 22.51
C LYS A 179 0.84 -40.02 21.61
N GLY A 180 0.97 -40.62 20.42
CA GLY A 180 -0.13 -40.77 19.46
C GLY A 180 -0.76 -39.41 19.10
N LYS A 181 -2.10 -39.34 18.98
CA LYS A 181 -2.87 -38.12 18.62
C LYS A 181 -3.14 -37.17 19.79
N LYS A 182 -2.54 -37.36 20.98
CA LYS A 182 -2.81 -36.49 22.15
C LYS A 182 -2.40 -35.02 21.95
N TRP A 183 -1.40 -34.76 21.09
CA TRP A 183 -0.99 -33.41 20.74
C TRP A 183 -2.11 -32.57 20.11
N LEU A 184 -3.04 -33.18 19.34
CA LEU A 184 -4.20 -32.50 18.74
C LEU A 184 -5.19 -31.92 19.79
N ARG A 185 -5.14 -32.40 21.04
CA ARG A 185 -5.97 -31.92 22.16
C ARG A 185 -5.24 -30.90 23.05
N ASN A 186 -4.00 -30.52 22.69
CA ASN A 186 -3.27 -29.54 23.47
C ASN A 186 -3.84 -28.14 23.24
N ARG A 187 -4.51 -27.58 24.25
CA ARG A 187 -5.19 -26.26 24.17
C ARG A 187 -4.25 -25.12 23.76
N LYS A 188 -2.97 -25.17 24.23
CA LYS A 188 -2.00 -24.15 23.84
C LYS A 188 -1.62 -24.28 22.36
N LEU A 189 -1.47 -25.49 21.85
CA LEU A 189 -1.15 -25.72 20.44
C LEU A 189 -2.30 -25.26 19.55
N ILE A 190 -3.54 -25.62 19.90
CA ILE A 190 -4.73 -25.16 19.16
C ILE A 190 -4.80 -23.62 19.15
N ALA A 191 -4.66 -22.99 20.33
CA ALA A 191 -4.65 -21.53 20.42
C ALA A 191 -3.52 -20.90 19.59
N SER A 192 -2.31 -21.49 19.63
CA SER A 192 -1.18 -21.03 18.82
C SER A 192 -1.46 -21.15 17.34
N THR A 193 -2.02 -22.28 16.88
CA THR A 193 -2.37 -22.47 15.47
C THR A 193 -3.34 -21.40 14.99
N VAL A 194 -4.39 -21.11 15.76
CA VAL A 194 -5.37 -20.06 15.43
C VAL A 194 -4.69 -18.67 15.41
N ILE A 195 -3.90 -18.35 16.45
CA ILE A 195 -3.20 -17.05 16.53
C ILE A 195 -2.25 -16.88 15.33
N LEU A 196 -1.44 -17.89 15.03
CA LEU A 196 -0.44 -17.83 13.97
C LEU A 196 -1.09 -17.76 12.58
N PHE A 197 -2.14 -18.54 12.36
CA PHE A 197 -2.92 -18.47 11.13
C PHE A 197 -3.55 -17.08 10.94
N LEU A 198 -4.23 -16.55 11.95
CA LEU A 198 -4.88 -15.25 11.91
C LEU A 198 -3.88 -14.08 11.86
N SER A 199 -2.65 -14.23 12.38
CA SER A 199 -1.63 -13.17 12.27
C SER A 199 -1.26 -12.85 10.83
N ALA A 200 -1.43 -13.80 9.91
CA ALA A 200 -1.22 -13.59 8.49
C ALA A 200 -2.32 -12.74 7.82
N PHE A 201 -3.45 -12.50 8.50
CA PHE A 201 -4.59 -11.73 7.96
C PHE A 201 -4.58 -10.25 8.38
N THR A 202 -3.54 -9.80 9.10
CA THR A 202 -3.37 -8.40 9.54
C THR A 202 -2.25 -7.67 8.79
N GLY A 203 -1.78 -8.23 7.68
CA GLY A 203 -0.77 -7.63 6.81
C GLY A 203 0.47 -8.51 6.62
N PHE A 204 1.08 -8.38 5.47
CA PHE A 204 2.27 -9.16 5.07
C PHE A 204 3.44 -8.98 6.03
N TYR A 205 3.68 -7.74 6.50
CA TYR A 205 4.74 -7.45 7.45
C TYR A 205 4.53 -8.16 8.78
N TYR A 206 3.30 -8.21 9.29
CA TYR A 206 3.01 -8.86 10.58
C TYR A 206 3.11 -10.38 10.49
N ALA A 207 2.73 -10.98 9.35
CA ALA A 207 2.98 -12.39 9.07
C ALA A 207 4.48 -12.70 9.10
N PHE A 208 5.28 -11.91 8.38
CA PHE A 208 6.74 -12.07 8.30
C PHE A 208 7.41 -11.87 9.66
N PHE A 209 7.05 -10.83 10.40
CA PHE A 209 7.59 -10.57 11.74
C PHE A 209 7.17 -11.65 12.76
N THR A 210 5.99 -12.23 12.59
CA THR A 210 5.58 -13.41 13.37
C THR A 210 6.51 -14.59 13.10
N CYS A 211 6.88 -14.84 11.84
CA CYS A 211 7.88 -15.86 11.51
C CYS A 211 9.24 -15.57 12.17
N ILE A 212 9.70 -14.31 12.17
CA ILE A 212 10.94 -13.90 12.85
C ILE A 212 10.86 -14.22 14.35
N VAL A 213 9.76 -13.85 15.02
CA VAL A 213 9.53 -14.14 16.45
C VAL A 213 9.58 -15.65 16.72
N ILE A 214 8.94 -16.46 15.86
CA ILE A 214 8.95 -17.93 15.97
C ILE A 214 10.37 -18.48 15.78
N CYS A 215 11.11 -18.01 14.78
CA CYS A 215 12.49 -18.46 14.51
C CYS A 215 13.40 -18.15 15.70
N ILE A 216 13.40 -16.92 16.22
CA ILE A 216 14.21 -16.54 17.38
C ILE A 216 13.81 -17.37 18.60
N SER A 217 12.50 -17.54 18.84
CA SER A 217 12.00 -18.37 19.96
C SER A 217 12.38 -19.84 19.80
N GLY A 218 12.40 -20.35 18.56
CA GLY A 218 12.86 -21.67 18.21
C GLY A 218 14.35 -21.84 18.50
N VAL A 219 15.19 -20.89 18.15
CA VAL A 219 16.62 -20.89 18.48
C VAL A 219 16.83 -20.92 20.01
N ILE A 220 16.11 -20.05 20.75
CA ILE A 220 16.17 -20.01 22.21
C ILE A 220 15.81 -21.40 22.81
N LEU A 221 14.75 -22.04 22.29
CA LEU A 221 14.32 -23.37 22.72
C LEU A 221 15.38 -24.43 22.42
N LEU A 222 15.91 -24.47 21.18
CA LEU A 222 16.85 -25.50 20.72
C LEU A 222 18.23 -25.38 21.38
N LEU A 223 18.66 -24.18 21.75
CA LEU A 223 19.86 -23.96 22.55
C LEU A 223 19.74 -24.56 23.99
N LYS A 224 18.51 -24.52 24.54
CA LYS A 224 18.25 -25.10 25.88
C LYS A 224 18.02 -26.61 25.83
N LYS A 225 17.29 -27.07 24.81
CA LYS A 225 16.83 -28.46 24.72
C LYS A 225 16.80 -28.92 23.26
N ARG A 226 17.81 -29.61 22.81
CA ARG A 226 17.87 -30.19 21.46
C ARG A 226 16.97 -31.42 21.35
N SER A 227 16.01 -31.37 20.41
CA SER A 227 15.11 -32.49 20.12
C SER A 227 14.45 -32.34 18.77
N PHE A 228 14.36 -33.41 17.99
CA PHE A 228 13.66 -33.39 16.68
C PHE A 228 12.20 -32.98 16.81
N ARG A 229 11.51 -33.39 17.88
CA ARG A 229 10.10 -32.96 18.11
C ARG A 229 9.96 -31.45 18.30
N ARG A 230 10.97 -30.77 18.87
CA ARG A 230 10.99 -29.31 19.04
C ARG A 230 11.25 -28.58 17.72
N VAL A 231 12.08 -29.16 16.83
CA VAL A 231 12.25 -28.69 15.49
C VAL A 231 10.90 -28.75 14.72
N LEU A 232 10.22 -29.93 14.83
CA LEU A 232 8.89 -30.08 14.20
C LEU A 232 7.85 -29.09 14.76
N LEU A 233 7.89 -28.75 16.04
CA LEU A 233 7.01 -27.73 16.63
C LEU A 233 7.25 -26.34 15.98
N VAL A 234 8.51 -25.95 15.79
CA VAL A 234 8.87 -24.68 15.16
C VAL A 234 8.42 -24.68 13.69
N LEU A 235 8.73 -25.74 12.95
CA LEU A 235 8.31 -25.89 11.53
C LEU A 235 6.78 -25.87 11.38
N TYR A 236 6.06 -26.57 12.27
CA TYR A 236 4.59 -26.52 12.31
C TYR A 236 4.07 -25.11 12.56
N SER A 237 4.71 -24.36 13.47
CA SER A 237 4.32 -22.99 13.77
C SER A 237 4.54 -22.05 12.58
N LEU A 238 5.66 -22.18 11.86
CA LEU A 238 5.91 -21.46 10.61
C LEU A 238 4.90 -21.85 9.52
N PHE A 239 4.62 -23.16 9.39
CA PHE A 239 3.61 -23.65 8.44
C PHE A 239 2.22 -23.05 8.70
N ALA A 240 1.82 -22.86 9.96
CA ALA A 240 0.53 -22.24 10.29
C ALA A 240 0.44 -20.79 9.81
N VAL A 241 1.53 -20.00 9.89
CA VAL A 241 1.58 -18.64 9.33
C VAL A 241 1.55 -18.69 7.79
N CYS A 242 2.37 -19.55 7.17
CA CYS A 242 2.41 -19.70 5.72
C CYS A 242 1.04 -20.13 5.16
N ALA A 243 0.33 -21.03 5.81
CA ALA A 243 -1.02 -21.44 5.44
C ALA A 243 -2.00 -20.24 5.47
N GLY A 244 -1.87 -19.35 6.47
CA GLY A 244 -2.63 -18.12 6.54
C GLY A 244 -2.30 -17.15 5.40
N VAL A 245 -1.02 -16.99 5.04
CA VAL A 245 -0.60 -16.18 3.88
C VAL A 245 -1.19 -16.74 2.60
N ILE A 246 -1.06 -18.05 2.36
CA ILE A 246 -1.63 -18.71 1.17
C ILE A 246 -3.14 -18.49 1.09
N ALA A 247 -3.86 -18.60 2.21
CA ALA A 247 -5.30 -18.35 2.25
C ALA A 247 -5.66 -16.90 1.87
N ASN A 248 -4.84 -15.91 2.25
CA ASN A 248 -5.05 -14.51 1.87
C ASN A 248 -4.80 -14.28 0.37
N VAL A 249 -3.71 -14.80 -0.19
CA VAL A 249 -3.32 -14.56 -1.59
C VAL A 249 -4.00 -15.51 -2.56
N TYR A 250 -4.81 -16.46 -2.09
CA TYR A 250 -5.50 -17.45 -2.93
C TYR A 250 -6.30 -16.84 -4.09
N PRO A 251 -7.09 -15.75 -3.92
CA PRO A 251 -7.79 -15.11 -5.03
C PRO A 251 -6.84 -14.61 -6.12
N SER A 252 -5.70 -14.02 -5.74
CA SER A 252 -4.66 -13.59 -6.69
C SER A 252 -4.04 -14.74 -7.45
N LEU A 253 -3.81 -15.89 -6.79
CA LEU A 253 -3.30 -17.09 -7.44
C LEU A 253 -4.27 -17.61 -8.49
N ILE A 254 -5.57 -17.65 -8.19
CA ILE A 254 -6.62 -18.04 -9.16
C ILE A 254 -6.69 -17.06 -10.32
N TYR A 255 -6.62 -15.76 -10.04
CA TYR A 255 -6.60 -14.72 -11.07
C TYR A 255 -5.41 -14.94 -12.05
N TRP A 256 -4.20 -15.17 -11.52
CA TRP A 256 -3.00 -15.41 -12.34
C TRP A 256 -3.07 -16.71 -13.15
N MET A 257 -3.75 -17.73 -12.64
CA MET A 257 -3.98 -18.97 -13.41
C MET A 257 -4.85 -18.73 -14.65
N HIS A 258 -5.78 -17.78 -14.59
CA HIS A 258 -6.69 -17.48 -15.70
C HIS A 258 -6.19 -16.37 -16.63
N HIS A 259 -5.48 -15.37 -16.09
CA HIS A 259 -5.07 -14.17 -16.83
C HIS A 259 -3.55 -14.08 -17.07
N GLY A 260 -2.78 -15.07 -16.58
CA GLY A 260 -1.32 -15.00 -16.55
C GLY A 260 -0.77 -14.07 -15.48
N GLN A 261 0.50 -14.24 -15.13
CA GLN A 261 1.20 -13.31 -14.26
C GLN A 261 1.35 -11.98 -14.97
N ASN A 262 1.28 -10.88 -14.19
CA ASN A 262 1.52 -9.55 -14.73
C ASN A 262 3.00 -9.40 -15.09
N ALA A 263 3.27 -9.08 -16.37
CA ALA A 263 4.62 -8.92 -16.87
C ALA A 263 5.27 -7.59 -16.46
N SER A 264 4.48 -6.64 -15.91
CA SER A 264 5.00 -5.38 -15.42
C SER A 264 5.83 -5.63 -14.17
N SER A 265 7.12 -5.82 -14.34
CA SER A 265 8.09 -6.02 -13.25
C SER A 265 8.17 -4.84 -12.28
N GLU A 266 7.72 -3.65 -12.71
CA GLU A 266 7.75 -2.41 -11.92
C GLU A 266 6.78 -2.39 -10.74
N LEU A 267 5.75 -3.24 -10.72
CA LEU A 267 4.79 -3.31 -9.62
C LEU A 267 5.42 -3.55 -8.24
N ALA A 268 6.60 -4.15 -8.23
CA ALA A 268 7.25 -4.59 -7.01
C ALA A 268 8.78 -4.49 -7.03
N ILE A 269 9.37 -3.65 -7.89
CA ILE A 269 10.84 -3.47 -7.87
C ILE A 269 11.21 -2.91 -6.50
N ARG A 270 11.97 -3.71 -5.75
CA ARG A 270 12.52 -3.37 -4.45
C ARG A 270 14.00 -3.72 -4.47
N ASN A 271 14.83 -2.76 -4.10
CA ASN A 271 16.26 -2.99 -3.99
C ASN A 271 16.61 -3.60 -2.64
N ALA A 272 17.63 -4.45 -2.59
CA ALA A 272 18.12 -4.98 -1.31
C ALA A 272 18.58 -3.87 -0.36
N SER A 273 19.11 -2.77 -0.90
CA SER A 273 19.50 -1.56 -0.18
C SER A 273 18.36 -0.86 0.55
N ASP A 274 17.11 -1.03 0.11
CA ASP A 274 15.94 -0.47 0.79
C ASP A 274 15.80 -0.98 2.23
N ALA A 275 16.29 -2.19 2.51
CA ALA A 275 16.32 -2.75 3.84
C ALA A 275 17.20 -1.96 4.81
N GLU A 276 18.24 -1.29 4.31
CA GLU A 276 19.09 -0.38 5.09
C GLU A 276 18.42 1.00 5.23
N VAL A 277 17.84 1.52 4.15
CA VAL A 277 17.16 2.83 4.13
C VAL A 277 16.01 2.87 5.13
N TYR A 278 15.20 1.81 5.16
CA TYR A 278 14.03 1.71 6.05
C TYR A 278 14.28 0.89 7.31
N ALA A 279 15.55 0.64 7.66
CA ALA A 279 15.90 -0.03 8.90
C ALA A 279 15.70 0.89 10.12
N LEU A 280 15.73 0.26 11.29
CA LEU A 280 15.67 0.93 12.58
C LEU A 280 17.07 1.43 12.97
N LYS A 281 17.16 2.67 13.43
CA LYS A 281 18.32 3.16 14.15
C LYS A 281 18.06 3.05 15.65
N LEU A 282 19.03 2.50 16.40
CA LEU A 282 18.89 2.28 17.84
C LEU A 282 18.45 3.53 18.60
N ILE A 283 19.00 4.69 18.25
CA ILE A 283 18.68 5.97 18.88
C ILE A 283 17.20 6.35 18.71
N GLN A 284 16.57 5.99 17.59
CA GLN A 284 15.17 6.32 17.32
C GLN A 284 14.20 5.69 18.32
N LEU A 285 14.57 4.55 18.93
CA LEU A 285 13.75 3.94 19.99
C LEU A 285 13.67 4.82 21.26
N LEU A 286 14.70 5.61 21.52
CA LEU A 286 14.81 6.45 22.72
C LEU A 286 14.60 7.95 22.44
N MET A 287 14.49 8.33 21.15
CA MET A 287 14.19 9.71 20.79
C MET A 287 12.75 10.06 21.21
N PRO A 288 12.50 11.29 21.63
CA PRO A 288 11.12 11.78 21.79
C PRO A 288 10.43 11.84 20.41
N ARG A 289 9.12 11.83 20.43
CA ARG A 289 8.33 12.02 19.20
C ARG A 289 8.55 13.42 18.60
N ALA A 290 8.43 13.58 17.30
CA ALA A 290 8.67 14.83 16.58
C ALA A 290 7.79 16.00 17.09
N GLY A 291 6.51 15.76 17.42
CA GLY A 291 5.58 16.76 17.97
C GLY A 291 5.51 16.75 19.50
N HIS A 292 6.63 16.53 20.23
CA HIS A 292 6.61 16.46 21.69
C HIS A 292 6.22 17.80 22.35
N ARG A 293 5.42 17.75 23.45
CA ARG A 293 4.89 18.93 24.15
C ARG A 293 5.94 19.80 24.83
N LEU A 294 7.09 19.23 25.22
CA LEU A 294 8.23 19.99 25.74
C LEU A 294 9.07 20.51 24.59
N ALA A 295 9.17 21.85 24.47
CA ALA A 295 9.90 22.52 23.38
C ALA A 295 11.38 22.09 23.26
N GLY A 296 12.06 21.73 24.36
CA GLY A 296 13.43 21.20 24.34
C GLY A 296 13.50 19.83 23.68
N LEU A 297 12.58 18.91 24.01
CA LEU A 297 12.52 17.58 23.41
C LEU A 297 12.03 17.63 21.95
N GLN A 298 11.10 18.54 21.65
CA GLN A 298 10.65 18.78 20.27
C GLN A 298 11.80 19.27 19.39
N ARG A 299 12.60 20.23 19.85
CA ARG A 299 13.77 20.72 19.10
C ARG A 299 14.80 19.62 18.89
N MET A 300 15.13 18.86 19.91
CA MET A 300 16.07 17.73 19.83
C MET A 300 15.61 16.69 18.78
N ALA A 301 14.30 16.37 18.76
CA ALA A 301 13.74 15.46 17.75
C ALA A 301 13.82 16.08 16.35
N ALA A 302 13.46 17.36 16.19
CA ALA A 302 13.48 18.05 14.90
C ALA A 302 14.91 18.12 14.34
N GLU A 303 15.91 18.51 15.13
CA GLU A 303 17.33 18.51 14.73
C GLU A 303 17.77 17.12 14.27
N TYR A 304 17.44 16.07 15.04
CA TYR A 304 17.83 14.73 14.67
C TYR A 304 17.19 14.29 13.34
N PHE A 305 15.87 14.49 13.18
CA PHE A 305 15.16 14.04 11.99
C PHE A 305 15.44 14.87 10.73
N GLN A 306 15.92 16.11 10.87
CA GLN A 306 16.33 16.96 9.74
C GLN A 306 17.78 16.75 9.32
N GLU A 307 18.71 16.61 10.26
CA GLU A 307 20.15 16.63 9.98
C GLU A 307 20.75 15.24 9.71
N TYR A 308 20.20 14.18 10.32
CA TYR A 308 20.79 12.85 10.19
C TYR A 308 20.25 12.11 8.94
N PRO A 309 21.11 11.36 8.23
CA PRO A 309 20.69 10.65 7.00
C PRO A 309 19.71 9.51 7.28
N LEU A 310 19.02 9.05 6.22
CA LEU A 310 18.11 7.93 6.25
C LEU A 310 16.94 8.06 7.25
N ASN A 311 16.51 9.28 7.54
CA ASN A 311 15.29 9.52 8.27
C ASN A 311 14.09 9.50 7.32
N ASN A 312 13.09 8.69 7.68
CA ASN A 312 11.88 8.46 6.90
C ASN A 312 10.75 8.00 7.83
N GLU A 313 9.92 7.04 7.44
CA GLU A 313 8.88 6.47 8.29
C GLU A 313 9.44 5.88 9.62
N ASN A 314 10.73 5.65 9.73
CA ASN A 314 11.38 5.11 10.93
C ASN A 314 11.36 6.07 12.13
N GLN A 315 11.04 7.38 11.93
CA GLN A 315 10.74 8.31 13.02
C GLN A 315 9.58 7.88 13.92
N THR A 316 8.71 6.99 13.42
CA THR A 316 7.59 6.44 14.20
C THR A 316 8.00 5.37 15.20
N ALA A 317 9.27 4.95 15.21
CA ALA A 317 9.77 3.84 16.02
C ALA A 317 9.99 4.20 17.51
N THR A 318 9.78 5.45 17.91
CA THR A 318 9.95 5.90 19.29
C THR A 318 9.07 5.09 20.26
N LEU A 319 9.68 4.65 21.38
CA LEU A 319 9.03 3.81 22.38
C LEU A 319 8.24 4.61 23.42
N GLY A 320 8.53 5.90 23.59
CA GLY A 320 8.11 6.68 24.74
C GLY A 320 8.87 6.30 26.03
N ILE A 321 8.76 7.13 27.07
CA ILE A 321 9.59 7.02 28.27
C ILE A 321 9.43 5.67 29.00
N VAL A 322 8.20 5.14 29.13
CA VAL A 322 7.96 3.93 29.90
C VAL A 322 8.52 2.70 29.21
N ALA A 323 8.26 2.53 27.91
CA ALA A 323 8.81 1.41 27.17
C ALA A 323 10.32 1.59 26.91
N GLY A 324 10.81 2.84 26.78
CA GLY A 324 12.23 3.17 26.70
C GLY A 324 13.00 2.71 27.95
N VAL A 325 12.48 2.98 29.14
CA VAL A 325 13.05 2.45 30.39
C VAL A 325 13.05 0.93 30.41
N GLY A 326 11.96 0.29 29.97
CA GLY A 326 11.88 -1.16 29.83
C GLY A 326 12.90 -1.73 28.84
N PHE A 327 13.12 -1.05 27.74
CA PHE A 327 14.11 -1.42 26.73
C PHE A 327 15.54 -1.37 27.30
N VAL A 328 15.91 -0.25 27.93
CA VAL A 328 17.23 -0.13 28.59
C VAL A 328 17.40 -1.17 29.69
N LEU A 329 16.36 -1.43 30.50
CA LEU A 329 16.35 -2.51 31.49
C LEU A 329 16.66 -3.86 30.85
N LEU A 330 16.01 -4.22 29.73
CA LEU A 330 16.26 -5.46 29.03
C LEU A 330 17.70 -5.58 28.51
N LEU A 331 18.28 -4.49 28.00
CA LEU A 331 19.70 -4.45 27.57
C LEU A 331 20.64 -4.67 28.77
N VAL A 332 20.43 -3.98 29.88
CA VAL A 332 21.24 -4.16 31.10
C VAL A 332 21.13 -5.61 31.63
N LEU A 333 19.94 -6.20 31.51
CA LEU A 333 19.72 -7.58 31.96
C LEU A 333 20.40 -8.64 31.06
N LEU A 334 20.88 -8.31 29.88
CA LEU A 334 21.70 -9.22 29.06
C LEU A 334 22.97 -9.65 29.81
N PHE A 335 23.55 -8.73 30.59
CA PHE A 335 24.76 -8.98 31.39
C PHE A 335 24.49 -9.76 32.70
N LYS A 336 23.21 -10.07 33.01
CA LYS A 336 22.86 -10.86 34.19
C LYS A 336 22.45 -12.26 33.77
N GLU A 337 23.20 -13.29 34.23
CA GLU A 337 22.93 -14.68 33.92
C GLU A 337 21.59 -15.19 34.52
N ARG A 338 21.29 -14.83 35.76
CA ARG A 338 20.07 -15.29 36.47
C ARG A 338 19.21 -14.12 36.92
N VAL A 339 17.99 -14.10 36.44
CA VAL A 339 16.97 -13.15 36.87
C VAL A 339 15.80 -13.89 37.50
N LYS A 340 15.42 -13.53 38.72
CA LYS A 340 14.36 -14.21 39.51
C LYS A 340 12.93 -13.83 39.10
N VAL A 341 12.74 -13.25 37.92
CA VAL A 341 11.42 -12.90 37.37
C VAL A 341 11.11 -13.83 36.18
N LYS A 342 9.96 -14.47 36.27
CA LYS A 342 9.55 -15.46 35.25
C LYS A 342 9.49 -14.87 33.88
N TYR A 343 9.88 -15.58 32.84
CA TYR A 343 9.92 -15.23 31.42
C TYR A 343 10.97 -14.16 31.03
N ILE A 344 11.60 -13.44 31.95
CA ILE A 344 12.55 -12.37 31.62
C ILE A 344 13.76 -12.89 30.86
N SER A 345 14.22 -14.08 31.11
CA SER A 345 15.33 -14.67 30.35
C SER A 345 15.01 -14.88 28.89
N GLU A 346 13.81 -15.30 28.59
CA GLU A 346 13.32 -15.45 27.21
C GLU A 346 13.01 -14.10 26.58
N ILE A 347 12.38 -13.18 27.32
CA ILE A 347 12.03 -11.82 26.85
C ILE A 347 13.29 -11.05 26.45
N LYS A 348 14.36 -11.05 27.26
CA LYS A 348 15.60 -10.34 26.91
C LYS A 348 16.28 -10.90 25.66
N LEU A 349 16.27 -12.23 25.49
CA LEU A 349 16.85 -12.88 24.30
C LEU A 349 15.98 -12.65 23.05
N LEU A 350 14.67 -12.69 23.20
CA LEU A 350 13.76 -12.38 22.10
C LEU A 350 13.88 -10.91 21.69
N ASN A 351 13.96 -10.00 22.67
CA ASN A 351 14.11 -8.57 22.41
C ASN A 351 15.40 -8.24 21.64
N ILE A 352 16.55 -8.80 22.07
CA ILE A 352 17.81 -8.60 21.35
C ILE A 352 17.79 -9.22 19.95
N GLY A 353 17.18 -10.39 19.78
CA GLY A 353 17.04 -11.03 18.45
C GLY A 353 16.18 -10.19 17.49
N VAL A 354 15.06 -9.64 17.98
CA VAL A 354 14.21 -8.72 17.21
C VAL A 354 14.97 -7.43 16.87
N LEU A 355 15.70 -6.85 17.84
CA LEU A 355 16.53 -5.66 17.64
C LEU A 355 17.60 -5.89 16.57
N LEU A 356 18.36 -6.98 16.66
CA LEU A 356 19.39 -7.34 15.68
C LEU A 356 18.83 -7.58 14.28
N THR A 357 17.55 -7.95 14.18
CA THR A 357 16.88 -8.06 12.89
C THR A 357 16.46 -6.69 12.35
N ALA A 358 16.08 -5.77 13.23
CA ALA A 358 15.48 -4.48 12.86
C ALA A 358 16.50 -3.40 12.48
N VAL A 359 17.70 -3.42 13.06
CA VAL A 359 18.68 -2.33 12.91
C VAL A 359 19.41 -2.36 11.56
N ILE A 360 19.94 -1.22 11.15
CA ILE A 360 20.83 -1.07 9.98
C ILE A 360 21.98 -2.06 10.11
N GLY A 361 22.35 -2.72 9.01
CA GLY A 361 23.38 -3.77 9.00
C GLY A 361 22.99 -5.05 9.75
N GLY A 362 21.72 -5.18 10.15
CA GLY A 362 21.22 -6.31 10.91
C GLY A 362 20.81 -7.50 10.05
N ILE A 363 20.23 -8.53 10.73
CA ILE A 363 19.78 -9.77 10.07
C ILE A 363 18.75 -9.49 8.97
N GLY A 364 17.94 -8.42 9.12
CA GLY A 364 16.98 -7.99 8.09
C GLY A 364 17.65 -7.60 6.78
N GLY A 365 18.78 -6.85 6.83
CA GLY A 365 19.56 -6.51 5.65
C GLY A 365 20.18 -7.75 5.00
N VAL A 366 20.73 -8.68 5.82
CA VAL A 366 21.22 -9.99 5.33
C VAL A 366 20.12 -10.77 4.62
N PHE A 367 18.92 -10.83 5.21
CA PHE A 367 17.77 -11.51 4.60
C PHE A 367 17.40 -10.88 3.24
N SER A 368 17.32 -9.54 3.18
CA SER A 368 16.96 -8.83 1.95
C SER A 368 18.00 -9.02 0.85
N PHE A 369 19.29 -9.06 1.20
CA PHE A 369 20.37 -9.24 0.23
C PHE A 369 20.43 -10.65 -0.35
N PHE A 370 20.28 -11.70 0.51
CA PHE A 370 20.50 -13.10 0.08
C PHE A 370 19.22 -13.87 -0.26
N ILE A 371 18.05 -13.44 0.25
CA ILE A 371 16.83 -14.26 0.18
C ILE A 371 15.70 -13.55 -0.58
N SER A 372 15.30 -12.34 -0.16
CA SER A 372 14.12 -11.69 -0.74
C SER A 372 14.07 -10.19 -0.45
N THR A 373 13.98 -9.36 -1.49
CA THR A 373 13.98 -7.90 -1.43
C THR A 373 12.64 -7.25 -1.03
N PRO A 374 11.44 -7.83 -1.22
CA PRO A 374 10.16 -7.16 -0.90
C PRO A 374 10.01 -6.73 0.56
N MET A 375 10.68 -7.41 1.51
CA MET A 375 10.65 -7.06 2.93
C MET A 375 11.74 -6.06 3.28
N ARG A 376 11.41 -4.77 3.32
CA ARG A 376 12.38 -3.67 3.51
C ARG A 376 12.22 -2.86 4.80
N CYS A 377 10.99 -2.68 5.31
CA CYS A 377 10.71 -1.75 6.41
C CYS A 377 10.86 -2.42 7.78
N TYR A 378 12.10 -2.77 8.16
CA TYR A 378 12.39 -3.44 9.43
C TYR A 378 12.22 -2.54 10.66
N ASN A 379 12.15 -1.20 10.49
CA ASN A 379 11.79 -0.26 11.57
C ASN A 379 10.44 -0.63 12.23
N ARG A 380 9.52 -1.25 11.49
CA ARG A 380 8.20 -1.67 11.95
C ARG A 380 8.26 -2.76 13.03
N LEU A 381 9.41 -3.41 13.26
CA LEU A 381 9.66 -4.29 14.39
C LEU A 381 9.69 -3.55 15.74
N SER A 382 9.74 -2.22 15.75
CA SER A 382 9.69 -1.39 16.95
C SER A 382 8.50 -1.69 17.86
N ILE A 383 7.33 -2.07 17.29
CA ILE A 383 6.15 -2.44 18.10
C ILE A 383 6.36 -3.74 18.91
N TYR A 384 7.15 -4.69 18.38
CA TYR A 384 7.51 -5.91 19.10
C TYR A 384 8.48 -5.59 20.24
N ILE A 385 9.47 -4.71 19.98
CA ILE A 385 10.42 -4.21 20.99
C ILE A 385 9.64 -3.46 22.08
N ALA A 386 8.69 -2.59 21.70
CA ALA A 386 7.83 -1.85 22.62
C ALA A 386 7.05 -2.77 23.55
N PHE A 387 6.39 -3.80 22.98
CA PHE A 387 5.60 -4.73 23.77
C PHE A 387 6.47 -5.55 24.74
N LEU A 388 7.62 -6.08 24.30
CA LEU A 388 8.57 -6.82 25.14
C LEU A 388 9.10 -5.93 26.28
N SER A 389 9.37 -4.65 26.00
CA SER A 389 9.84 -3.68 26.97
C SER A 389 8.78 -3.37 28.03
N LEU A 390 7.54 -3.07 27.62
CA LEU A 390 6.41 -2.85 28.52
C LEU A 390 6.09 -4.12 29.34
N LEU A 391 6.20 -5.28 28.74
CA LEU A 391 6.01 -6.56 29.41
C LEU A 391 7.07 -6.78 30.51
N ALA A 392 8.33 -6.43 30.24
CA ALA A 392 9.39 -6.48 31.25
C ALA A 392 9.07 -5.55 32.43
N VAL A 393 8.73 -4.28 32.15
CA VAL A 393 8.32 -3.33 33.19
C VAL A 393 7.17 -3.89 34.02
N ALA A 394 6.12 -4.42 33.35
CA ALA A 394 4.95 -4.96 34.02
C ALA A 394 5.28 -6.16 34.95
N LEU A 395 6.12 -7.09 34.49
CA LEU A 395 6.50 -8.25 35.27
C LEU A 395 7.41 -7.89 36.47
N PHE A 396 8.37 -6.97 36.27
CA PHE A 396 9.20 -6.45 37.35
C PHE A 396 8.39 -5.68 38.38
N SER A 397 7.54 -4.76 37.97
CA SER A 397 6.66 -4.00 38.86
C SER A 397 5.71 -4.91 39.63
N THR A 398 5.16 -5.95 39.00
CA THR A 398 4.33 -6.95 39.65
C THR A 398 5.14 -7.66 40.76
N ARG A 399 6.39 -8.06 40.47
CA ARG A 399 7.26 -8.72 41.46
C ARG A 399 7.68 -7.81 42.62
N LEU A 400 7.92 -6.53 42.35
CA LEU A 400 8.21 -5.52 43.38
C LEU A 400 7.02 -5.32 44.31
N LEU A 401 5.82 -5.23 43.77
CA LEU A 401 4.59 -5.10 44.58
C LEU A 401 4.31 -6.28 45.46
N GLU A 402 4.71 -7.51 45.06
CA GLU A 402 4.57 -8.70 45.91
C GLU A 402 5.35 -8.61 47.20
N LYS A 403 6.40 -7.78 47.30
CA LYS A 403 7.17 -7.54 48.53
C LYS A 403 6.42 -6.73 49.58
N ILE A 404 5.35 -6.03 49.20
CA ILE A 404 4.52 -5.26 50.12
C ILE A 404 3.56 -6.23 50.82
N GLU A 405 3.76 -6.46 52.12
CA GLU A 405 3.00 -7.44 52.88
C GLU A 405 1.52 -7.01 53.09
N ARG A 406 1.28 -5.74 53.44
CA ARG A 406 -0.08 -5.20 53.67
C ARG A 406 -0.88 -5.12 52.38
N LYS A 407 -1.88 -5.95 52.22
CA LYS A 407 -2.70 -6.07 51.00
C LYS A 407 -3.33 -4.74 50.56
N THR A 408 -3.83 -3.93 51.51
CA THR A 408 -4.45 -2.66 51.25
C THR A 408 -3.42 -1.65 50.70
N VAL A 409 -2.26 -1.50 51.40
CA VAL A 409 -1.15 -0.65 50.95
C VAL A 409 -0.67 -1.07 49.57
N ARG A 410 -0.48 -2.36 49.33
CA ARG A 410 -0.10 -2.89 48.01
C ARG A 410 -1.09 -2.49 46.91
N ARG A 411 -2.41 -2.56 47.17
CA ARG A 411 -3.45 -2.15 46.23
C ARG A 411 -3.41 -0.66 45.94
N LEU A 412 -3.28 0.18 46.98
CA LEU A 412 -3.22 1.64 46.84
C LEU A 412 -1.96 2.06 46.08
N VAL A 413 -0.78 1.53 46.43
CA VAL A 413 0.48 1.79 45.72
C VAL A 413 0.40 1.37 44.28
N CYS A 414 -0.15 0.15 44.01
CA CYS A 414 -0.34 -0.33 42.63
C CYS A 414 -1.25 0.59 41.82
N ALA A 415 -2.37 1.02 42.40
CA ALA A 415 -3.32 1.91 41.70
C ALA A 415 -2.67 3.26 41.42
N ALA A 416 -2.08 3.90 42.43
CA ALA A 416 -1.44 5.20 42.28
C ALA A 416 -0.28 5.16 41.26
N ALA A 417 0.60 4.17 41.35
CA ALA A 417 1.70 4.01 40.44
C ALA A 417 1.21 3.72 39.01
N SER A 418 0.18 2.87 38.80
CA SER A 418 -0.38 2.59 37.49
C SER A 418 -1.01 3.80 36.85
N ILE A 419 -1.75 4.64 37.63
CA ILE A 419 -2.36 5.88 37.14
C ILE A 419 -1.26 6.87 36.75
N LEU A 420 -0.25 7.07 37.61
CA LEU A 420 0.84 8.00 37.35
C LEU A 420 1.63 7.61 36.11
N VAL A 421 2.03 6.32 35.99
CA VAL A 421 2.79 5.81 34.84
C VAL A 421 1.96 5.92 33.56
N LEU A 422 0.65 5.64 33.63
CA LEU A 422 -0.23 5.80 32.48
C LEU A 422 -0.36 7.29 32.07
N ALA A 423 -0.59 8.18 33.03
CA ALA A 423 -0.73 9.61 32.74
C ALA A 423 0.57 10.20 32.14
N VAL A 424 1.72 9.92 32.75
CA VAL A 424 3.03 10.38 32.24
C VAL A 424 3.34 9.76 30.89
N GLY A 425 3.13 8.46 30.72
CA GLY A 425 3.43 7.78 29.48
C GLY A 425 2.52 8.23 28.32
N LEU A 426 1.21 8.40 28.56
CA LEU A 426 0.31 8.96 27.54
C LEU A 426 0.68 10.41 27.19
N TRP A 427 1.00 11.22 28.20
CA TRP A 427 1.43 12.59 27.99
C TRP A 427 2.71 12.69 27.13
N ASP A 428 3.68 11.80 27.34
CA ASP A 428 4.95 11.73 26.62
C ASP A 428 4.77 11.28 25.16
N GLN A 429 3.99 10.23 24.94
CA GLN A 429 3.97 9.51 23.63
C GLN A 429 2.82 9.90 22.72
N THR A 430 1.84 10.72 23.16
CA THR A 430 0.67 11.07 22.35
C THR A 430 0.61 12.57 22.00
N GLU A 431 -0.10 12.85 20.90
CA GLU A 431 -0.43 14.21 20.48
C GLU A 431 -1.94 14.34 20.30
N SER A 432 -2.46 15.54 20.54
CA SER A 432 -3.85 15.85 20.29
C SER A 432 -4.05 16.16 18.80
N PHE A 433 -5.00 15.50 18.19
CA PHE A 433 -5.46 15.77 16.83
C PHE A 433 -6.86 16.39 16.90
N GLY A 434 -6.92 17.71 17.04
CA GLY A 434 -8.20 18.44 17.15
C GLY A 434 -8.72 18.94 15.81
N ALA A 435 -9.83 19.69 15.88
CA ALA A 435 -10.51 20.25 14.71
C ALA A 435 -9.60 21.06 13.77
N VAL A 436 -8.64 21.81 14.33
CA VAL A 436 -7.69 22.61 13.54
C VAL A 436 -6.79 21.72 12.68
N HIS A 437 -6.27 20.62 13.23
CA HIS A 437 -5.46 19.67 12.48
C HIS A 437 -6.28 19.00 11.36
N GLN A 438 -7.52 18.63 11.66
CA GLN A 438 -8.43 18.06 10.66
C GLN A 438 -8.71 19.08 9.55
N ALA A 439 -8.99 20.34 9.86
CA ALA A 439 -9.25 21.36 8.86
C ALA A 439 -8.07 21.56 7.90
N VAL A 440 -6.84 21.56 8.41
CA VAL A 440 -5.62 21.61 7.57
C VAL A 440 -5.50 20.34 6.70
N ALA A 441 -5.68 19.16 7.29
CA ALA A 441 -5.56 17.88 6.57
C ALA A 441 -6.64 17.69 5.49
N THR A 442 -7.74 18.45 5.56
CA THR A 442 -8.89 18.32 4.64
C THR A 442 -9.23 19.62 3.91
N GLN A 443 -8.24 20.46 3.70
CA GLN A 443 -8.44 21.79 3.11
C GLN A 443 -9.16 21.76 1.76
N SER A 444 -8.86 20.78 0.89
CA SER A 444 -9.49 20.63 -0.43
C SER A 444 -10.77 19.78 -0.43
N PHE A 445 -11.16 19.21 0.71
CA PHE A 445 -12.23 18.21 0.78
C PHE A 445 -13.58 18.72 0.25
N ASP A 446 -14.01 19.88 0.72
CA ASP A 446 -15.32 20.46 0.32
C ASP A 446 -15.29 20.91 -1.14
N ASN A 447 -14.17 21.47 -1.60
CA ASN A 447 -13.97 21.84 -2.99
C ASN A 447 -14.11 20.63 -3.92
N ASP A 448 -13.40 19.54 -3.63
CA ASP A 448 -13.43 18.31 -4.42
C ASP A 448 -14.82 17.66 -4.42
N LYS A 449 -15.47 17.62 -3.26
CA LYS A 449 -16.82 17.12 -3.10
C LYS A 449 -17.82 17.91 -3.94
N ASN A 450 -17.82 19.24 -3.80
CA ASN A 450 -18.74 20.13 -4.53
C ASN A 450 -18.50 20.04 -6.04
N PHE A 451 -17.24 19.90 -6.45
CA PHE A 451 -16.87 19.77 -7.86
C PHE A 451 -17.40 18.47 -8.47
N VAL A 452 -17.20 17.33 -7.82
CA VAL A 452 -17.74 16.04 -8.30
C VAL A 452 -19.27 16.05 -8.30
N GLN A 453 -19.90 16.66 -7.31
CA GLN A 453 -21.36 16.81 -7.29
C GLN A 453 -21.87 17.60 -8.51
N LYS A 454 -21.23 18.72 -8.87
CA LYS A 454 -21.56 19.50 -10.09
C LYS A 454 -21.42 18.66 -11.37
N ILE A 455 -20.43 17.76 -11.42
CA ILE A 455 -20.28 16.82 -12.54
C ILE A 455 -21.48 15.86 -12.60
N GLU A 456 -21.84 15.24 -11.47
CA GLU A 456 -22.93 14.26 -11.40
C GLU A 456 -24.33 14.89 -11.62
N GLU A 457 -24.51 16.17 -11.28
CA GLU A 457 -25.73 16.91 -11.60
C GLU A 457 -25.89 17.17 -13.12
N LYS A 458 -24.76 17.30 -13.84
CA LYS A 458 -24.76 17.55 -15.29
C LYS A 458 -24.78 16.27 -16.11
N MET A 459 -24.07 15.24 -15.69
CA MET A 459 -23.84 14.04 -16.49
C MET A 459 -24.79 12.90 -16.11
N PRO A 460 -25.26 12.09 -17.09
CA PRO A 460 -26.07 10.89 -16.80
C PRO A 460 -25.33 9.87 -15.94
N ALA A 461 -26.09 9.11 -15.16
CA ALA A 461 -25.53 7.99 -14.40
C ALA A 461 -24.82 6.97 -15.31
N GLY A 462 -23.70 6.45 -14.86
CA GLY A 462 -22.85 5.53 -15.63
C GLY A 462 -21.93 6.22 -16.63
N THR A 463 -21.90 7.57 -16.69
CA THR A 463 -20.95 8.29 -17.52
C THR A 463 -19.51 7.93 -17.17
N MET A 464 -18.72 7.60 -18.18
CA MET A 464 -17.29 7.38 -18.05
C MET A 464 -16.55 8.71 -18.14
N VAL A 465 -15.68 8.97 -17.13
CA VAL A 465 -14.86 10.18 -17.01
C VAL A 465 -13.39 9.81 -17.11
N TYR A 466 -12.71 10.34 -18.12
CA TYR A 466 -11.26 10.20 -18.28
C TYR A 466 -10.54 11.24 -17.43
N GLN A 467 -9.45 10.81 -16.77
CA GLN A 467 -8.70 11.66 -15.81
C GLN A 467 -7.29 11.95 -16.30
N LEU A 468 -6.92 13.22 -16.28
CA LEU A 468 -5.57 13.70 -16.57
C LEU A 468 -4.95 14.37 -15.33
N PRO A 469 -3.62 14.27 -15.17
CA PRO A 469 -2.67 13.57 -16.04
C PRO A 469 -2.82 12.04 -15.94
N LEU A 470 -2.33 11.32 -16.94
CA LEU A 470 -2.24 9.86 -16.84
C LEU A 470 -1.25 9.48 -15.73
N ILE A 471 -1.73 8.74 -14.74
CA ILE A 471 -0.94 8.20 -13.64
C ILE A 471 -1.14 6.69 -13.60
N ARG A 472 -0.07 5.95 -13.81
CA ARG A 472 -0.14 4.49 -13.82
C ARG A 472 -0.29 3.95 -12.39
N PHE A 473 -1.27 3.10 -12.17
CA PHE A 473 -1.52 2.51 -10.87
C PHE A 473 -0.88 1.11 -10.76
N PRO A 474 -0.13 0.76 -9.70
CA PRO A 474 0.12 1.54 -8.48
C PRO A 474 1.44 2.33 -8.47
N SER A 475 2.28 2.26 -9.51
CA SER A 475 3.66 2.78 -9.49
C SER A 475 3.78 4.28 -9.75
N GLY A 476 2.71 4.95 -10.19
CA GLY A 476 2.73 6.35 -10.63
C GLY A 476 2.96 7.39 -9.53
N GLY A 477 3.10 6.99 -8.26
CA GLY A 477 3.52 7.84 -7.14
C GLY A 477 2.47 8.81 -6.60
N SER A 478 1.25 8.83 -7.14
CA SER A 478 0.13 9.63 -6.63
C SER A 478 -1.18 8.85 -6.70
N TYR A 479 -2.06 9.06 -5.71
CA TYR A 479 -3.40 8.48 -5.63
C TYR A 479 -4.50 9.54 -5.67
N GLU A 480 -4.15 10.82 -5.89
CA GLU A 480 -5.07 11.96 -5.79
C GLU A 480 -6.28 11.83 -6.72
N LEU A 481 -6.11 11.21 -7.89
CA LEU A 481 -7.20 10.98 -8.86
C LEU A 481 -8.32 10.07 -8.33
N TYR A 482 -8.09 9.25 -7.29
CA TYR A 482 -9.19 8.52 -6.63
C TYR A 482 -10.19 9.45 -5.93
N LYS A 483 -9.84 10.71 -5.66
CA LYS A 483 -10.77 11.68 -5.04
C LYS A 483 -12.04 11.86 -5.89
N GLY A 484 -11.94 11.80 -7.22
CA GLY A 484 -13.11 11.77 -8.10
C GLY A 484 -14.09 10.66 -7.70
N TYR A 485 -13.61 9.41 -7.68
CA TYR A 485 -14.41 8.27 -7.28
C TYR A 485 -14.89 8.35 -5.82
N MET A 486 -14.06 8.84 -4.90
CA MET A 486 -14.42 8.91 -3.47
C MET A 486 -15.66 9.76 -3.20
N HIS A 487 -15.90 10.79 -4.01
CA HIS A 487 -17.07 11.67 -3.90
C HIS A 487 -18.19 11.31 -4.88
N SER A 488 -17.94 10.39 -5.79
CA SER A 488 -18.91 9.96 -6.81
C SER A 488 -19.87 8.91 -6.29
N THR A 489 -21.08 8.91 -6.85
CA THR A 489 -22.13 7.93 -6.57
C THR A 489 -22.59 7.18 -7.81
N GLN A 490 -22.32 7.71 -9.01
CA GLN A 490 -22.90 7.19 -10.25
C GLN A 490 -21.99 7.28 -11.48
N THR A 491 -20.81 7.90 -11.39
CA THR A 491 -19.87 8.01 -12.52
C THR A 491 -18.78 6.95 -12.45
N VAL A 492 -18.20 6.60 -13.61
CA VAL A 492 -17.10 5.67 -13.75
C VAL A 492 -15.83 6.45 -14.09
N TRP A 493 -14.75 6.20 -13.38
CA TRP A 493 -13.50 6.95 -13.46
C TRP A 493 -12.39 6.14 -14.11
N SER A 494 -11.53 6.76 -14.94
CA SER A 494 -10.48 6.04 -15.65
C SER A 494 -9.35 5.59 -14.73
N PHE A 495 -8.96 6.39 -13.74
CA PHE A 495 -7.86 6.05 -12.84
C PHE A 495 -8.13 4.78 -12.02
N GLY A 496 -7.12 3.92 -11.86
CA GLY A 496 -7.19 2.70 -11.05
C GLY A 496 -7.08 1.41 -11.87
N GLY A 497 -6.92 1.51 -13.18
CA GLY A 497 -6.51 0.38 -14.02
C GLY A 497 -5.13 -0.14 -13.61
N MET A 498 -4.99 -1.47 -13.43
CA MET A 498 -3.74 -2.07 -12.96
C MET A 498 -2.65 -1.98 -14.03
N GLN A 499 -1.51 -1.42 -13.69
CA GLN A 499 -0.32 -1.33 -14.56
C GLN A 499 0.02 -2.69 -15.18
N GLY A 500 0.26 -2.70 -16.49
CA GLY A 500 0.53 -3.92 -17.27
C GLY A 500 -0.71 -4.73 -17.63
N ARG A 501 -1.92 -4.27 -17.28
CA ARG A 501 -3.19 -4.84 -17.72
C ARG A 501 -3.82 -3.99 -18.81
N GLU A 502 -4.94 -4.42 -19.32
CA GLU A 502 -5.55 -3.94 -20.56
C GLU A 502 -5.87 -2.45 -20.54
N GLU A 503 -6.42 -1.91 -19.44
CA GLU A 503 -6.71 -0.48 -19.33
C GLU A 503 -5.42 0.36 -19.34
N ASP A 504 -4.42 -0.01 -18.55
CA ASP A 504 -3.12 0.68 -18.52
C ASP A 504 -2.44 0.67 -19.90
N ILE A 505 -2.51 -0.45 -20.63
CA ILE A 505 -1.95 -0.56 -22.00
C ILE A 505 -2.71 0.39 -22.93
N TRP A 506 -4.05 0.43 -22.84
CA TRP A 506 -4.88 1.31 -23.66
C TRP A 506 -4.62 2.78 -23.35
N GLU A 507 -4.64 3.17 -22.06
CA GLU A 507 -4.37 4.53 -21.62
C GLU A 507 -2.95 5.00 -22.00
N THR A 508 -1.95 4.13 -21.86
CA THR A 508 -0.57 4.45 -22.28
C THR A 508 -0.47 4.74 -23.77
N ASN A 509 -1.28 4.10 -24.60
CA ASN A 509 -1.30 4.37 -26.03
C ASN A 509 -1.95 5.73 -26.35
N LEU A 510 -2.90 6.19 -25.53
CA LEU A 510 -3.52 7.51 -25.70
C LEU A 510 -2.50 8.65 -25.61
N MET A 511 -1.43 8.49 -24.86
CA MET A 511 -0.36 9.47 -24.74
C MET A 511 0.43 9.70 -26.04
N ASN A 512 0.23 8.88 -27.06
CA ASN A 512 0.87 9.03 -28.37
C ASN A 512 0.07 9.94 -29.34
N TYR A 513 -1.12 10.39 -28.92
CA TYR A 513 -2.02 11.15 -29.77
C TYR A 513 -1.99 12.65 -29.46
N SER A 514 -2.23 13.46 -30.47
CA SER A 514 -2.53 14.89 -30.29
C SER A 514 -3.83 15.07 -29.49
N VAL A 515 -4.07 16.27 -28.95
CA VAL A 515 -5.28 16.57 -28.16
C VAL A 515 -6.57 16.23 -28.94
N ASN A 516 -6.63 16.55 -30.22
CA ASN A 516 -7.79 16.22 -31.06
C ASN A 516 -8.00 14.70 -31.20
N GLU A 517 -6.92 13.97 -31.47
CA GLU A 517 -6.97 12.51 -31.59
C GLU A 517 -7.30 11.84 -30.26
N LEU A 518 -6.75 12.37 -29.14
CA LEU A 518 -7.11 11.91 -27.80
C LEU A 518 -8.63 12.03 -27.57
N LEU A 519 -9.23 13.20 -27.88
CA LEU A 519 -10.67 13.40 -27.75
C LEU A 519 -11.48 12.38 -28.58
N ASP A 520 -11.04 12.12 -29.83
CA ASP A 520 -11.66 11.12 -30.69
C ASP A 520 -11.62 9.73 -30.05
N HIS A 521 -10.44 9.29 -29.59
CA HIS A 521 -10.26 7.99 -28.95
C HIS A 521 -11.05 7.86 -27.65
N LEU A 522 -11.10 8.92 -26.84
CA LEU A 522 -11.93 8.96 -25.63
C LEU A 522 -13.41 8.76 -25.98
N CYS A 523 -13.90 9.47 -26.99
CA CYS A 523 -15.30 9.37 -27.44
C CYS A 523 -15.63 7.98 -27.99
N TYR A 524 -14.76 7.39 -28.81
CA TYR A 524 -14.92 6.03 -29.31
C TYR A 524 -14.74 4.99 -28.21
N GLY A 525 -13.94 5.27 -27.19
CA GLY A 525 -13.82 4.48 -25.98
C GLY A 525 -15.05 4.53 -25.07
N GLY A 526 -16.02 5.41 -25.36
CA GLY A 526 -17.25 5.54 -24.57
C GLY A 526 -17.17 6.59 -23.47
N TYR A 527 -16.06 7.34 -23.35
CA TYR A 527 -15.96 8.44 -22.42
C TYR A 527 -16.79 9.64 -22.90
N ARG A 528 -17.45 10.31 -21.95
CA ARG A 528 -18.23 11.55 -22.19
C ARG A 528 -17.81 12.67 -21.25
N GLY A 529 -16.86 12.43 -20.35
CA GLY A 529 -16.26 13.45 -19.50
C GLY A 529 -14.74 13.40 -19.53
N LEU A 530 -14.10 14.56 -19.48
CA LEU A 530 -12.66 14.72 -19.32
C LEU A 530 -12.42 15.57 -18.06
N TYR A 531 -11.80 14.97 -17.05
CA TYR A 531 -11.40 15.59 -15.80
C TYR A 531 -9.90 15.88 -15.81
N ILE A 532 -9.51 17.09 -15.38
CA ILE A 532 -8.10 17.48 -15.29
C ILE A 532 -7.85 18.06 -13.91
N ASP A 533 -6.88 17.52 -13.19
CA ASP A 533 -6.29 18.13 -12.02
C ASP A 533 -5.08 18.96 -12.48
N LYS A 534 -5.25 20.28 -12.49
CA LYS A 534 -4.25 21.23 -13.02
C LYS A 534 -2.93 21.15 -12.24
N GLU A 535 -2.99 21.17 -10.91
CA GLU A 535 -1.81 21.14 -10.06
C GLU A 535 -1.01 19.84 -10.30
N LEU A 536 -1.69 18.71 -10.29
CA LEU A 536 -1.09 17.43 -10.56
C LEU A 536 -0.55 17.30 -12.00
N PHE A 537 -1.20 17.96 -12.96
CA PHE A 537 -0.78 18.02 -14.37
C PHE A 537 0.52 18.82 -14.53
N GLU A 538 0.61 19.98 -13.87
CA GLU A 538 1.81 20.83 -13.86
C GLU A 538 2.98 20.19 -13.08
N ASP A 539 2.70 19.53 -11.98
CA ASP A 539 3.70 18.77 -11.20
C ASP A 539 4.36 17.64 -12.00
N ARG A 540 3.67 17.15 -13.04
CA ARG A 540 4.21 16.17 -14.00
C ARG A 540 4.97 16.80 -15.17
N GLY A 541 5.15 18.12 -15.17
CA GLY A 541 5.89 18.84 -16.19
C GLY A 541 5.08 19.17 -17.45
N PHE A 542 3.75 18.98 -17.44
CA PHE A 542 2.90 19.35 -18.56
C PHE A 542 2.51 20.83 -18.48
N ASP A 543 2.48 21.50 -19.62
CA ASP A 543 1.97 22.88 -19.75
C ASP A 543 0.44 22.88 -19.80
N PHE A 544 -0.19 23.18 -18.67
CA PHE A 544 -1.65 23.21 -18.56
C PHE A 544 -2.27 24.29 -19.45
N GLU A 545 -1.67 25.50 -19.54
CA GLU A 545 -2.24 26.59 -20.33
C GLU A 545 -2.26 26.24 -21.80
N PHE A 546 -1.17 25.68 -22.34
CA PHE A 546 -1.12 25.17 -23.71
C PHE A 546 -2.20 24.12 -23.96
N TYR A 547 -2.36 23.16 -23.02
CA TYR A 547 -3.34 22.10 -23.14
C TYR A 547 -4.78 22.64 -23.07
N TYR A 548 -5.03 23.58 -22.16
CA TYR A 548 -6.30 24.27 -22.00
C TYR A 548 -6.72 25.00 -23.29
N GLN A 549 -5.82 25.78 -23.89
CA GLN A 549 -6.08 26.48 -25.16
C GLN A 549 -6.40 25.50 -26.30
N LYS A 550 -5.68 24.35 -26.37
CA LYS A 550 -5.99 23.32 -27.37
C LYS A 550 -7.36 22.70 -27.14
N LEU A 551 -7.75 22.40 -25.92
CA LEU A 551 -9.09 21.89 -25.62
C LEU A 551 -10.19 22.88 -26.03
N GLN A 552 -10.01 24.20 -25.79
CA GLN A 552 -10.97 25.23 -26.20
C GLN A 552 -11.18 25.32 -27.71
N MET A 553 -10.21 24.89 -28.52
CA MET A 553 -10.35 24.86 -30.00
C MET A 553 -11.30 23.75 -30.46
N PHE A 554 -11.41 22.66 -29.73
CA PHE A 554 -12.15 21.45 -30.12
C PHE A 554 -13.46 21.28 -29.35
N VAL A 555 -13.45 21.54 -28.04
CA VAL A 555 -14.63 21.45 -27.17
C VAL A 555 -15.25 22.81 -27.02
N THR A 556 -16.44 23.01 -27.59
CA THR A 556 -17.13 24.30 -27.60
C THR A 556 -17.78 24.68 -26.27
N GLU A 557 -18.08 23.69 -25.43
CA GLU A 557 -18.65 23.91 -24.12
C GLU A 557 -17.58 24.38 -23.12
N LYS A 558 -17.94 25.35 -22.29
CA LYS A 558 -17.07 25.82 -21.22
C LYS A 558 -16.93 24.73 -20.16
N PRO A 559 -15.71 24.51 -19.64
CA PRO A 559 -15.51 23.54 -18.57
C PRO A 559 -16.23 23.99 -17.28
N ILE A 560 -16.64 23.00 -16.48
CA ILE A 560 -16.90 23.21 -15.06
C ILE A 560 -15.54 23.39 -14.39
N ILE A 561 -15.39 24.43 -13.56
CA ILE A 561 -14.14 24.72 -12.84
C ILE A 561 -14.44 24.69 -11.35
N SER A 562 -13.54 24.10 -10.57
CA SER A 562 -13.64 24.09 -9.11
C SER A 562 -13.42 25.50 -8.52
N GLU A 563 -13.89 25.72 -7.29
CA GLU A 563 -13.81 27.04 -6.64
C GLU A 563 -12.36 27.51 -6.42
N ASP A 564 -11.44 26.57 -6.18
CA ASP A 564 -10.00 26.82 -6.05
C ASP A 564 -9.25 26.86 -7.40
N GLN A 565 -9.95 26.71 -8.51
CA GLN A 565 -9.43 26.69 -9.88
C GLN A 565 -8.39 25.59 -10.15
N ARG A 566 -8.39 24.54 -9.35
CA ARG A 566 -7.48 23.40 -9.52
C ARG A 566 -8.06 22.34 -10.46
N LEU A 567 -9.38 22.10 -10.40
CA LEU A 567 -10.04 21.02 -11.12
C LEU A 567 -10.86 21.56 -12.29
N TYR A 568 -10.75 20.91 -13.45
CA TYR A 568 -11.46 21.23 -14.67
C TYR A 568 -12.20 20.00 -15.18
N PHE A 569 -13.44 20.19 -15.61
CA PHE A 569 -14.22 19.11 -16.22
C PHE A 569 -14.84 19.60 -17.53
N TYR A 570 -14.59 18.85 -18.61
CA TYR A 570 -15.15 19.06 -19.93
C TYR A 570 -16.20 17.98 -20.22
N ASP A 571 -17.41 18.43 -20.61
CA ASP A 571 -18.42 17.55 -21.16
C ASP A 571 -18.12 17.31 -22.65
N LEU A 572 -17.88 16.07 -23.01
CA LEU A 572 -17.53 15.66 -24.37
C LEU A 572 -18.75 15.23 -25.20
N THR A 573 -19.97 15.33 -24.67
CA THR A 573 -21.19 14.87 -25.36
C THR A 573 -21.37 15.60 -26.68
N GLY A 574 -21.28 16.94 -26.68
CA GLY A 574 -21.40 17.73 -27.90
C GLY A 574 -20.27 17.48 -28.91
N TYR A 575 -19.05 17.20 -28.44
CA TYR A 575 -17.95 16.80 -29.32
C TYR A 575 -18.21 15.44 -29.98
N TYR A 576 -18.73 14.47 -29.24
CA TYR A 576 -19.14 13.19 -29.78
C TYR A 576 -20.26 13.32 -30.83
N GLU A 577 -21.30 14.11 -30.56
CA GLU A 577 -22.42 14.36 -31.49
C GLU A 577 -21.90 14.96 -32.81
N LYS A 578 -21.00 15.92 -32.75
CA LYS A 578 -20.36 16.48 -33.97
C LYS A 578 -19.61 15.42 -34.77
N ASN A 579 -18.93 14.48 -34.12
CA ASN A 579 -18.26 13.39 -34.82
C ASN A 579 -19.26 12.43 -35.47
N VAL A 580 -20.41 12.19 -34.84
CA VAL A 580 -21.51 11.38 -35.44
C VAL A 580 -22.08 12.10 -36.66
N ASP A 581 -22.33 13.39 -36.59
CA ASP A 581 -22.83 14.18 -37.69
C ASP A 581 -21.85 14.23 -38.89
N ALA A 582 -20.55 14.39 -38.60
CA ALA A 582 -19.51 14.49 -39.61
C ALA A 582 -19.18 13.15 -40.31
N LEU A 583 -19.11 12.07 -39.58
CA LEU A 583 -18.65 10.75 -40.06
C LEU A 583 -19.81 9.81 -40.39
N GLY A 584 -20.98 10.06 -39.83
CA GLY A 584 -22.14 9.17 -39.83
C GLY A 584 -22.09 8.09 -38.74
N GLU A 585 -23.23 7.75 -38.17
CA GLU A 585 -23.41 6.82 -37.06
C GLU A 585 -22.74 5.47 -37.31
N LYS A 586 -22.86 4.93 -38.52
CA LYS A 586 -22.26 3.64 -38.91
C LYS A 586 -20.73 3.64 -38.83
N ALA A 587 -20.10 4.74 -39.23
CA ALA A 587 -18.63 4.86 -39.19
C ALA A 587 -18.12 5.04 -37.75
N VAL A 588 -18.81 5.84 -36.92
CA VAL A 588 -18.50 6.02 -35.50
C VAL A 588 -18.66 4.67 -34.78
N LYS A 589 -19.76 3.95 -35.00
CA LYS A 589 -20.00 2.64 -34.40
C LYS A 589 -18.92 1.61 -34.76
N ALA A 590 -18.41 1.65 -35.99
CA ALA A 590 -17.33 0.78 -36.40
C ALA A 590 -16.02 1.07 -35.66
N ARG A 591 -15.74 2.35 -35.29
CA ARG A 591 -14.58 2.75 -34.48
C ARG A 591 -14.75 2.36 -33.02
N GLU A 592 -15.91 2.61 -32.42
CA GLU A 592 -16.26 2.15 -31.07
C GLU A 592 -16.07 0.62 -30.92
N ASP A 593 -16.47 -0.14 -31.93
CA ASP A 593 -16.32 -1.60 -31.94
C ASP A 593 -14.86 -2.08 -31.90
N VAL A 594 -13.89 -1.23 -32.23
CA VAL A 594 -12.45 -1.57 -32.29
C VAL A 594 -11.66 -0.96 -31.15
N GLU A 595 -12.13 0.13 -30.54
CA GLU A 595 -11.36 0.97 -29.64
C GLU A 595 -10.67 0.17 -28.51
N TYR A 596 -11.41 -0.50 -27.70
CA TYR A 596 -10.85 -1.34 -26.61
C TYR A 596 -10.46 -2.78 -27.06
N LYS A 597 -10.51 -3.08 -28.34
CA LYS A 597 -10.23 -4.42 -28.85
C LYS A 597 -8.83 -4.57 -29.44
N VAL A 598 -8.09 -3.48 -29.57
CA VAL A 598 -6.72 -3.46 -30.11
C VAL A 598 -5.80 -2.81 -29.10
N LEU A 599 -4.89 -3.62 -28.57
CA LEU A 599 -3.91 -3.20 -27.56
C LEU A 599 -2.51 -3.36 -28.14
N THR A 600 -1.71 -2.30 -28.06
CA THR A 600 -0.37 -2.21 -28.62
C THR A 600 0.67 -2.17 -27.50
N GLU A 601 1.65 -3.08 -27.54
CA GLU A 601 2.72 -3.18 -26.56
C GLU A 601 4.08 -3.20 -27.28
N TYR A 602 5.03 -2.42 -26.78
CA TYR A 602 6.43 -2.46 -27.23
C TYR A 602 7.17 -3.51 -26.41
N THR A 603 7.39 -4.69 -26.98
CA THR A 603 7.78 -5.91 -26.22
C THR A 603 9.27 -6.21 -26.22
N GLN A 604 10.01 -5.90 -27.27
CA GLN A 604 11.45 -6.14 -27.37
C GLN A 604 12.13 -5.05 -28.19
N GLY A 605 13.37 -4.71 -27.80
CA GLY A 605 14.24 -3.82 -28.57
C GLY A 605 13.78 -2.38 -28.65
N PHE A 606 12.83 -1.96 -27.82
CA PHE A 606 12.41 -0.57 -27.64
C PHE A 606 12.64 -0.16 -26.21
N TYR A 607 13.20 1.03 -26.02
CA TYR A 607 13.34 1.67 -24.72
C TYR A 607 12.06 2.41 -24.34
N GLU A 608 12.00 2.90 -23.11
CA GLU A 608 10.90 3.73 -22.62
C GLU A 608 10.66 4.95 -23.53
N LYS A 609 9.41 5.41 -23.57
CA LYS A 609 9.05 6.59 -24.35
C LYS A 609 9.72 7.84 -23.80
N GLU A 610 10.12 8.72 -24.69
CA GLU A 610 10.61 10.06 -24.40
C GLU A 610 9.65 11.10 -24.98
N GLU A 611 9.31 12.11 -24.21
CA GLU A 611 8.51 13.24 -24.69
C GLU A 611 9.45 14.33 -25.19
N THR A 612 9.24 14.77 -26.42
CA THR A 612 10.04 15.80 -27.09
C THR A 612 9.14 16.90 -27.63
N LEU A 613 9.74 18.01 -28.04
CA LEU A 613 9.01 19.07 -28.74
C LEU A 613 8.34 18.60 -30.05
N MET A 614 8.80 17.50 -30.63
CA MET A 614 8.26 16.90 -31.85
C MET A 614 7.17 15.86 -31.56
N GLY A 615 6.89 15.58 -30.30
CA GLY A 615 5.94 14.57 -29.86
C GLY A 615 6.59 13.44 -29.08
N ILE A 616 5.98 12.27 -29.08
CA ILE A 616 6.45 11.10 -28.35
C ILE A 616 7.38 10.27 -29.22
N SER A 617 8.53 9.95 -28.70
CA SER A 617 9.53 9.12 -29.38
C SER A 617 9.95 7.92 -28.53
N ARG A 618 10.46 6.89 -29.22
CA ARG A 618 11.11 5.73 -28.61
C ARG A 618 12.40 5.40 -29.32
N TRP A 619 13.44 5.26 -28.56
CA TRP A 619 14.66 4.68 -29.10
C TRP A 619 14.50 3.18 -29.29
N GLY A 620 14.98 2.67 -30.41
CA GLY A 620 15.02 1.25 -30.75
C GLY A 620 16.44 0.73 -30.85
N GLU A 621 16.62 -0.53 -30.50
CA GLU A 621 17.77 -1.32 -30.86
C GLU A 621 17.68 -1.76 -32.34
N LYS A 622 18.72 -2.37 -32.88
CA LYS A 622 18.75 -2.87 -34.27
C LYS A 622 17.49 -3.68 -34.63
N ASN A 623 16.97 -4.46 -33.69
CA ASN A 623 15.74 -5.24 -33.82
C ASN A 623 14.72 -4.82 -32.76
N GLY A 624 13.55 -4.41 -33.20
CA GLY A 624 12.44 -4.03 -32.31
C GLY A 624 11.18 -4.86 -32.61
N THR A 625 10.33 -5.06 -31.61
CA THR A 625 9.06 -5.78 -31.77
C THR A 625 7.92 -5.06 -31.05
N ILE A 626 6.84 -4.82 -31.79
CA ILE A 626 5.57 -4.38 -31.26
C ILE A 626 4.60 -5.56 -31.32
N THR A 627 4.00 -5.91 -30.19
CA THR A 627 2.93 -6.90 -30.12
C THR A 627 1.59 -6.18 -30.11
N VAL A 628 0.72 -6.53 -31.04
CA VAL A 628 -0.64 -5.98 -31.13
C VAL A 628 -1.64 -7.09 -30.85
N THR A 629 -2.34 -6.99 -29.72
CA THR A 629 -3.40 -7.93 -29.34
C THR A 629 -4.74 -7.44 -29.86
N CYS A 630 -5.35 -8.19 -30.79
CA CYS A 630 -6.67 -7.87 -31.35
C CYS A 630 -7.73 -8.82 -30.81
N LYS A 631 -8.69 -8.29 -30.02
CA LYS A 631 -9.83 -9.04 -29.44
C LYS A 631 -11.09 -8.99 -30.33
N GLY A 632 -11.04 -8.20 -31.43
CA GLY A 632 -12.17 -7.94 -32.30
C GLY A 632 -12.44 -8.99 -33.36
N LYS A 633 -12.83 -8.54 -34.56
CA LYS A 633 -13.17 -9.37 -35.73
C LYS A 633 -11.99 -10.25 -36.20
N LYS A 634 -12.27 -11.24 -37.03
CA LYS A 634 -11.23 -12.13 -37.55
C LYS A 634 -10.12 -11.37 -38.28
N ARG A 635 -10.43 -10.25 -38.93
CA ARG A 635 -9.46 -9.36 -39.60
C ARG A 635 -9.93 -7.90 -39.42
N SER A 636 -8.99 -7.02 -39.20
CA SER A 636 -9.22 -5.55 -39.15
C SER A 636 -8.05 -4.87 -39.85
N HIS A 637 -8.32 -3.78 -40.57
CA HIS A 637 -7.32 -3.06 -41.33
C HIS A 637 -6.95 -1.74 -40.67
N PHE A 638 -5.64 -1.55 -40.52
CA PHE A 638 -5.03 -0.37 -39.94
C PHE A 638 -3.93 0.16 -40.83
N ARG A 639 -3.44 1.35 -40.53
CA ARG A 639 -2.17 1.90 -41.00
C ARG A 639 -1.28 2.17 -39.80
N LEU A 640 -0.05 1.68 -39.85
CA LEU A 640 0.98 2.07 -38.90
C LEU A 640 1.71 3.29 -39.49
N GLU A 641 1.63 4.38 -38.80
CA GLU A 641 2.20 5.69 -39.21
C GLU A 641 3.21 6.13 -38.16
N GLY A 642 4.17 6.95 -38.58
CA GLY A 642 5.21 7.49 -37.70
C GLY A 642 6.36 8.07 -38.50
N THR A 643 7.38 8.58 -37.79
CA THR A 643 8.61 9.09 -38.38
C THR A 643 9.80 8.30 -37.83
N LEU A 644 10.72 7.89 -38.68
CA LEU A 644 11.96 7.20 -38.33
C LEU A 644 13.15 8.15 -38.46
N TYR A 645 14.01 8.19 -37.48
CA TYR A 645 15.28 8.95 -37.50
C TYR A 645 16.46 8.02 -37.22
N SER A 646 17.57 8.22 -37.93
CA SER A 646 18.88 7.65 -37.59
C SER A 646 19.78 8.71 -36.95
N GLY A 647 20.97 8.33 -36.50
CA GLY A 647 21.96 9.29 -35.99
C GLY A 647 22.88 9.87 -37.07
N TYR A 648 22.70 9.51 -38.36
CA TYR A 648 23.63 9.77 -39.45
C TYR A 648 22.96 10.36 -40.68
N GLU A 649 23.73 11.10 -41.51
CA GLU A 649 23.25 11.67 -42.77
C GLU A 649 23.04 10.61 -43.86
N GLU A 650 23.80 9.53 -43.77
CA GLU A 650 23.71 8.41 -44.72
C GLU A 650 22.35 7.73 -44.61
N ASP A 651 21.76 7.40 -45.74
CA ASP A 651 20.53 6.65 -45.81
C ASP A 651 20.70 5.25 -45.24
N SER A 652 19.78 4.88 -44.37
CA SER A 652 19.64 3.54 -43.82
C SER A 652 18.28 2.95 -44.15
N GLN A 653 18.15 1.66 -44.03
CA GLN A 653 16.89 0.97 -44.35
C GLN A 653 16.30 0.33 -43.10
N MET A 654 15.01 0.58 -42.88
CA MET A 654 14.17 -0.12 -41.91
C MET A 654 13.29 -1.13 -42.63
N THR A 655 13.42 -2.40 -42.28
CA THR A 655 12.46 -3.44 -42.72
C THR A 655 11.41 -3.60 -41.60
N VAL A 656 10.17 -3.20 -41.89
CA VAL A 656 9.03 -3.47 -41.00
C VAL A 656 8.26 -4.67 -41.51
N SER A 657 8.19 -5.72 -40.69
CA SER A 657 7.44 -6.95 -41.05
C SER A 657 6.17 -7.05 -40.22
N VAL A 658 5.03 -7.12 -40.89
CA VAL A 658 3.71 -7.25 -40.26
C VAL A 658 3.16 -8.64 -40.58
N ASN A 659 3.05 -9.50 -39.59
CA ASN A 659 2.59 -10.90 -39.78
C ASN A 659 3.27 -11.60 -40.98
N GLY A 660 4.57 -11.29 -41.20
CA GLY A 660 5.38 -11.87 -42.29
C GLY A 660 5.39 -11.10 -43.63
N LYS A 661 4.56 -10.07 -43.79
CA LYS A 661 4.66 -9.15 -44.95
C LYS A 661 5.69 -8.06 -44.62
N LYS A 662 6.66 -7.88 -45.52
CA LYS A 662 7.77 -6.93 -45.36
C LYS A 662 7.50 -5.61 -46.09
N HIS A 663 7.85 -4.51 -45.45
CA HIS A 663 7.85 -3.16 -45.97
C HIS A 663 9.21 -2.52 -45.67
N THR A 664 9.84 -1.89 -46.66
CA THR A 664 11.13 -1.25 -46.49
C THR A 664 10.94 0.28 -46.54
N ILE A 665 11.57 0.96 -45.59
CA ILE A 665 11.53 2.42 -45.43
C ILE A 665 12.97 2.90 -45.41
N THR A 666 13.31 3.86 -46.30
CA THR A 666 14.60 4.52 -46.28
C THR A 666 14.52 5.72 -45.36
N PHE A 667 15.49 5.89 -44.44
CA PHE A 667 15.50 6.94 -43.44
C PHE A 667 16.95 7.37 -43.08
N ASN A 668 17.08 8.60 -42.60
CA ASN A 668 18.35 9.17 -42.17
C ASN A 668 18.14 10.11 -40.99
N LYS A 669 19.09 10.98 -40.63
CA LYS A 669 18.97 11.92 -39.51
C LYS A 669 17.93 13.03 -39.73
N GLU A 670 17.54 13.32 -40.96
CA GLU A 670 16.48 14.32 -41.26
C GLU A 670 15.08 13.78 -40.98
N GLY A 671 14.98 12.45 -40.91
CA GLY A 671 13.73 11.73 -40.64
C GLY A 671 13.00 11.31 -41.91
N ALA A 672 12.25 10.22 -41.82
CA ALA A 672 11.38 9.74 -42.88
C ALA A 672 10.02 9.35 -42.32
N ASP A 673 8.99 10.02 -42.81
CA ASP A 673 7.60 9.65 -42.50
C ASP A 673 7.22 8.38 -43.23
N PHE A 674 6.51 7.50 -42.54
CA PHE A 674 6.00 6.29 -43.16
C PHE A 674 4.53 6.05 -42.80
N SER A 675 3.83 5.34 -43.69
CA SER A 675 2.46 4.91 -43.51
C SER A 675 2.27 3.57 -44.18
N ILE A 676 2.30 2.49 -43.44
CA ILE A 676 2.23 1.11 -43.97
C ILE A 676 0.91 0.43 -43.62
N PRO A 677 0.32 -0.35 -44.51
CA PRO A 677 -0.91 -1.07 -44.23
C PRO A 677 -0.65 -2.25 -43.29
N VAL A 678 -1.47 -2.37 -42.25
CA VAL A 678 -1.42 -3.43 -41.25
C VAL A 678 -2.74 -4.19 -41.24
N GLU A 679 -2.70 -5.48 -41.53
CA GLU A 679 -3.84 -6.35 -41.37
C GLU A 679 -3.68 -7.15 -40.06
N LEU A 680 -4.52 -6.86 -39.07
CA LEU A 680 -4.54 -7.56 -37.78
C LEU A 680 -5.51 -8.72 -37.81
N LYS A 681 -5.04 -9.88 -37.36
CA LYS A 681 -5.87 -11.05 -37.10
C LYS A 681 -6.29 -11.10 -35.66
N ARG A 682 -7.39 -11.78 -35.34
CA ARG A 682 -7.79 -12.01 -33.94
C ARG A 682 -6.68 -12.74 -33.17
N GLY A 683 -6.36 -12.27 -31.97
CA GLY A 683 -5.28 -12.74 -31.14
C GLY A 683 -4.02 -11.89 -31.27
N LYS A 684 -2.87 -12.42 -30.94
CA LYS A 684 -1.58 -11.71 -30.99
C LYS A 684 -1.08 -11.58 -32.44
N ASN A 685 -0.68 -10.38 -32.80
CA ASN A 685 -0.03 -10.01 -34.05
C ASN A 685 1.34 -9.43 -33.72
N THR A 686 2.31 -9.67 -34.59
CA THR A 686 3.68 -9.16 -34.39
C THR A 686 4.02 -8.19 -35.52
N ILE A 687 4.51 -7.01 -35.13
CA ILE A 687 5.13 -6.04 -36.01
C ILE A 687 6.60 -5.96 -35.62
N SER A 688 7.50 -6.46 -36.47
CA SER A 688 8.94 -6.44 -36.20
C SER A 688 9.63 -5.34 -37.03
N PHE A 689 10.60 -4.71 -36.43
CA PHE A 689 11.46 -3.69 -37.01
C PHE A 689 12.89 -4.27 -37.08
N GLU A 690 13.52 -4.18 -38.23
CA GLU A 690 14.90 -4.60 -38.44
C GLU A 690 15.63 -3.47 -39.20
N SER A 691 16.58 -2.83 -38.53
CA SER A 691 17.33 -1.69 -39.06
C SER A 691 18.75 -2.08 -39.47
N ASP A 692 19.25 -1.55 -40.61
CA ASP A 692 20.64 -1.65 -41.02
C ASP A 692 21.47 -0.42 -40.60
N ALA A 693 20.84 0.56 -39.92
CA ALA A 693 21.53 1.74 -39.45
C ALA A 693 22.70 1.41 -38.49
N LYS A 694 23.69 2.28 -38.45
CA LYS A 694 24.79 2.21 -37.50
C LYS A 694 24.30 2.58 -36.09
N ASP A 695 24.86 1.91 -35.09
CA ASP A 695 24.57 2.24 -33.69
C ASP A 695 25.03 3.65 -33.34
N ILE A 696 24.17 4.38 -32.64
CA ILE A 696 24.40 5.76 -32.24
C ILE A 696 25.21 5.77 -30.94
N LYS A 697 26.39 6.32 -30.99
CA LYS A 697 27.28 6.41 -29.81
C LYS A 697 27.16 7.77 -29.17
N VAL A 698 26.60 7.82 -27.97
CA VAL A 698 26.53 9.02 -27.13
C VAL A 698 27.40 8.78 -25.90
N LYS A 699 28.16 9.80 -25.49
CA LYS A 699 28.98 9.72 -24.28
C LYS A 699 28.07 9.57 -23.06
N ASP A 700 28.41 8.65 -22.17
CA ASP A 700 27.69 8.35 -20.91
C ASP A 700 26.28 7.75 -21.12
N GLU A 701 25.97 7.22 -22.31
CA GLU A 701 24.72 6.50 -22.62
C GLU A 701 24.97 4.98 -22.58
N GLU A 702 24.21 4.29 -21.72
CA GLU A 702 24.31 2.84 -21.54
C GLU A 702 23.40 2.04 -22.49
N ARG A 703 22.42 2.67 -23.13
CA ARG A 703 21.48 2.04 -24.05
C ARG A 703 22.13 1.83 -25.43
N ASN A 704 21.76 0.76 -26.11
CA ASN A 704 22.16 0.48 -27.49
C ASN A 704 21.23 1.18 -28.48
N LEU A 705 21.44 2.46 -28.72
CA LEU A 705 20.60 3.27 -29.58
C LEU A 705 20.93 3.00 -31.06
N ASN A 706 19.92 2.66 -31.87
CA ASN A 706 20.10 2.42 -33.30
C ASN A 706 19.24 3.36 -34.16
N TYR A 707 17.95 3.48 -33.82
CA TYR A 707 17.02 4.39 -34.47
C TYR A 707 16.03 5.00 -33.47
N ASN A 708 15.39 6.08 -33.83
CA ASN A 708 14.32 6.70 -33.08
C ASN A 708 13.01 6.59 -33.87
N LEU A 709 11.96 6.07 -33.22
CA LEU A 709 10.61 5.99 -33.75
C LEU A 709 9.75 7.06 -33.09
N THR A 710 9.40 8.09 -33.83
CA THR A 710 8.63 9.25 -33.35
C THR A 710 7.19 9.16 -33.81
N ASN A 711 6.25 9.52 -32.91
CA ASN A 711 4.79 9.53 -33.10
C ASN A 711 4.23 8.26 -33.77
N PRO A 712 4.57 7.04 -33.27
CA PRO A 712 4.03 5.83 -33.83
C PRO A 712 2.53 5.69 -33.53
N ILE A 713 1.71 5.61 -34.55
CA ILE A 713 0.26 5.52 -34.44
C ILE A 713 -0.28 4.34 -35.28
N LEU A 714 -1.16 3.54 -34.68
CA LEU A 714 -1.89 2.49 -35.38
C LEU A 714 -3.32 2.97 -35.66
N ARG A 715 -3.52 3.51 -36.86
CA ARG A 715 -4.78 4.17 -37.28
C ARG A 715 -5.75 3.15 -37.91
N TYR A 716 -6.96 3.05 -37.38
CA TYR A 716 -8.02 2.21 -37.94
C TYR A 716 -8.49 2.73 -39.29
N THR A 717 -8.57 1.89 -40.29
CA THR A 717 -9.01 2.24 -41.62
C THR A 717 -10.31 1.52 -42.02
N LYS A 718 -10.42 0.23 -41.70
CA LYS A 718 -11.62 -0.56 -42.07
C LYS A 718 -11.68 -1.85 -41.26
N GLY A 719 -12.90 -2.30 -40.93
CA GLY A 719 -13.17 -3.55 -40.22
C GLY A 719 -13.82 -4.62 -41.06
#